data_42a0e6394cf2f4d48fc6bb11cd1666da
#
_entry.id   42a0e6394cf2f4d48fc6bb11cd1666da
#
_cell.length_a   1.000
_cell.length_b   1.000
_cell.length_c   1.000
_cell.angle_alpha   90.00
_cell.angle_beta   90.00
_cell.angle_gamma   90.00
#
_symmetry.space_group_name_H-M   'P 1'
#
loop_
_entity.id
_entity.type
_entity.pdbx_description
1 polymer ?
#
loop_
_entity_poly.entity_id
_entity_poly.type
_entity_poly.pdbx_seq_one_letter_code
_entity_poly.pdbx_strand_id
1 'polypeptide(L)'
;MRNIIKRDGTVRPYEPEKIITAMGKAFRETAAGTSREEMERLLRAVEKEMEHKDGGWAVEDIQDAVERVLMENGRYEEAKRYILYRHRRNEQRAARRAMAQAAGVPALDGVLAKIEKDFPGEAYALTVLNTKFQSFVKPGMGADAALEALVKAAVELTSQEAPRWEFIAARLLNARFGRSLEEQLRKRGIGGLYDKLRRLTDEGLYGEYILAHYSREEIEQAQNFLWPERDELFTYSGLDLLLKRYVIHDRAHAPLETPQEMFLGIALHLAMREKRDRMAWVQKFYDMLSRMHVTMATPTLSNARKPYHQLSSCFIDTVPDSLEGIYRSIDNFAQVSKYGGGMGMYFGKVRAAGGSIRGFEGAAGGVVRWIRLVNDTAVAVDQLGMRQGAVAVYLDAWHKDLPEFLQLRTNNGDDRMKAHDVFPAVCYPDLFWKLAKEDIDAEWALLCPHEVLTVKGYALEDYTGAEWERRYRDCVADARISKRVVTVKELVRLILRSAVETGTPFAFNRDAVNRANPNSHKGVIYCSNLCTEIAQNMAPIETVSREVETRDGDTVVVTTTRPGEFVVCNLASLSLGHLPVEDDAVLRDTVRTAVRALDNVIDLNFYPMPYAELTNRRYRSIGLGVSGYHHMLAKRGIRWESGEHLAFADDVFERINRAAVEASADLAAEKGSYAYFEGSDWQTGAYFEKRGYTSPEWRALAQKVAAQGMHNAYLLAVAPTSSTSILSGTTAGVDPLMKRFFLEEKKGGMLPRVAPELSMDTYWYYKNAHTIDQKWSVRACGVRQRHIDQAQSVNLYITNEYTLRQVLELYVLAWECGVKTVYYVRSKSLEVEECESCSS
;
A
#
# COMPACT_ATOMS: atom_id res chain seq x y z
N MET A 1 -3.06 33.42 50.52
CA MET A 1 -3.62 32.82 49.26
C MET A 1 -4.75 31.90 49.68
N ARG A 2 -5.94 32.07 49.07
CA ARG A 2 -7.04 31.15 49.32
C ARG A 2 -6.79 29.81 48.61
N ASN A 3 -7.22 28.71 49.21
CA ASN A 3 -7.09 27.38 48.68
C ASN A 3 -8.46 26.80 48.33
N ILE A 4 -8.50 25.99 47.30
CA ILE A 4 -9.68 25.22 46.90
C ILE A 4 -9.43 23.74 47.15
N ILE A 5 -10.49 23.05 47.61
CA ILE A 5 -10.52 21.62 47.75
C ILE A 5 -11.09 21.06 46.47
N LYS A 6 -10.26 20.28 45.74
CA LYS A 6 -10.74 19.58 44.55
C LYS A 6 -11.58 18.34 44.96
N ARG A 7 -12.31 17.79 43.97
CA ARG A 7 -13.20 16.62 44.13
C ARG A 7 -12.47 15.36 44.61
N ASP A 8 -11.16 15.25 44.38
CA ASP A 8 -10.31 14.17 44.86
C ASP A 8 -9.69 14.42 46.24
N GLY A 9 -10.15 15.47 46.90
CA GLY A 9 -9.64 15.91 48.22
C GLY A 9 -8.33 16.68 48.17
N THR A 10 -7.68 16.84 47.01
CA THR A 10 -6.44 17.62 46.91
C THR A 10 -6.68 19.11 47.07
N VAL A 11 -5.80 19.78 47.81
CA VAL A 11 -5.83 21.21 48.03
C VAL A 11 -4.94 21.91 47.00
N ARG A 12 -5.47 22.92 46.29
CA ARG A 12 -4.78 23.73 45.30
C ARG A 12 -4.99 25.20 45.51
N PRO A 13 -4.07 26.08 45.06
CA PRO A 13 -4.30 27.53 45.08
C PRO A 13 -5.55 27.90 44.29
N TYR A 14 -6.26 28.91 44.78
CA TYR A 14 -7.41 29.48 44.09
C TYR A 14 -6.94 30.29 42.86
N GLU A 15 -7.51 30.02 41.71
CA GLU A 15 -7.21 30.67 40.42
C GLU A 15 -8.51 31.29 39.83
N PRO A 16 -8.74 32.58 39.99
CA PRO A 16 -9.95 33.30 39.52
C PRO A 16 -10.22 33.13 38.02
N GLU A 17 -9.18 33.16 37.20
CA GLU A 17 -9.25 33.03 35.75
C GLU A 17 -9.94 31.73 35.29
N LYS A 18 -9.90 30.67 36.08
CA LYS A 18 -10.62 29.43 35.76
C LYS A 18 -12.14 29.59 35.83
N ILE A 19 -12.63 30.41 36.73
CA ILE A 19 -14.07 30.74 36.88
C ILE A 19 -14.50 31.63 35.73
N ILE A 20 -13.73 32.67 35.41
CA ILE A 20 -13.95 33.55 34.26
C ILE A 20 -14.00 32.72 32.96
N THR A 21 -13.05 31.83 32.77
CA THR A 21 -13.02 30.96 31.60
C THR A 21 -14.24 30.06 31.51
N ALA A 22 -14.71 29.51 32.63
CA ALA A 22 -15.87 28.62 32.67
C ALA A 22 -17.16 29.37 32.36
N MET A 23 -17.38 30.55 32.96
CA MET A 23 -18.51 31.44 32.64
C MET A 23 -18.44 31.90 31.17
N GLY A 24 -17.26 32.31 30.67
CA GLY A 24 -17.06 32.80 29.32
C GLY A 24 -17.42 31.75 28.24
N LYS A 25 -17.33 30.46 28.55
CA LYS A 25 -17.81 29.39 27.65
C LYS A 25 -19.33 29.43 27.50
N ALA A 26 -20.06 29.63 28.61
CA ALA A 26 -21.52 29.73 28.56
C ALA A 26 -21.98 30.98 27.78
N PHE A 27 -21.29 32.09 27.93
CA PHE A 27 -21.60 33.34 27.22
C PHE A 27 -21.31 33.25 25.70
N ARG A 28 -20.32 32.49 25.28
CA ARG A 28 -20.01 32.27 23.82
C ARG A 28 -21.07 31.45 23.10
N GLU A 29 -21.86 30.70 23.84
CA GLU A 29 -22.95 29.87 23.26
C GLU A 29 -24.28 30.63 23.23
N THR A 30 -24.33 31.88 23.72
CA THR A 30 -25.51 32.75 23.69
C THR A 30 -25.28 33.96 22.77
N ALA A 31 -26.36 34.55 22.24
CA ALA A 31 -26.28 35.76 21.41
C ALA A 31 -25.90 37.01 22.21
N ALA A 32 -25.92 36.96 23.53
CA ALA A 32 -25.54 38.06 24.40
C ALA A 32 -24.03 38.13 24.54
N GLY A 33 -23.39 39.05 23.83
CA GLY A 33 -21.98 39.34 24.04
C GLY A 33 -21.70 39.72 25.51
N THR A 34 -20.48 39.50 26.00
CA THR A 34 -20.06 39.92 27.34
C THR A 34 -18.76 40.70 27.26
N SER A 35 -18.60 41.74 28.12
CA SER A 35 -17.33 42.42 28.31
C SER A 35 -16.49 41.74 29.41
N ARG A 36 -15.17 41.97 29.39
CA ARG A 36 -14.29 41.53 30.45
C ARG A 36 -14.65 42.11 31.81
N GLU A 37 -15.08 43.37 31.82
CA GLU A 37 -15.55 44.09 33.03
C GLU A 37 -16.78 43.40 33.65
N GLU A 38 -17.72 42.96 32.83
CA GLU A 38 -18.88 42.22 33.31
C GLU A 38 -18.49 40.84 33.89
N MET A 39 -17.59 40.13 33.26
CA MET A 39 -17.08 38.85 33.79
C MET A 39 -16.35 39.00 35.12
N GLU A 40 -15.58 40.09 35.27
CA GLU A 40 -14.93 40.44 36.54
C GLU A 40 -15.91 40.84 37.62
N ARG A 41 -17.01 41.53 37.26
CA ARG A 41 -18.12 41.84 38.17
C ARG A 41 -18.81 40.56 38.68
N LEU A 42 -19.14 39.66 37.76
CA LEU A 42 -19.76 38.38 38.12
C LEU A 42 -18.82 37.53 38.98
N LEU A 43 -17.52 37.50 38.67
CA LEU A 43 -16.53 36.83 39.51
C LEU A 43 -16.51 37.36 40.95
N ARG A 44 -16.49 38.72 41.12
CA ARG A 44 -16.54 39.33 42.46
C ARG A 44 -17.81 38.97 43.22
N ALA A 45 -18.96 38.82 42.55
CA ALA A 45 -20.20 38.34 43.16
C ALA A 45 -20.10 36.87 43.62
N VAL A 46 -19.49 36.00 42.83
CA VAL A 46 -19.19 34.59 43.20
C VAL A 46 -18.26 34.57 44.43
N GLU A 47 -17.20 35.34 44.41
CA GLU A 47 -16.25 35.39 45.50
C GLU A 47 -16.90 35.88 46.82
N LYS A 48 -17.75 36.89 46.72
CA LYS A 48 -18.52 37.43 47.87
C LYS A 48 -19.49 36.39 48.46
N GLU A 49 -20.16 35.64 47.62
CA GLU A 49 -21.04 34.55 48.09
C GLU A 49 -20.24 33.43 48.78
N MET A 50 -19.05 33.12 48.28
CA MET A 50 -18.21 32.10 48.88
C MET A 50 -17.52 32.56 50.20
N GLU A 51 -17.44 33.85 50.48
CA GLU A 51 -16.86 34.38 51.77
C GLU A 51 -17.65 33.99 52.99
N HIS A 52 -18.92 33.62 52.86
CA HIS A 52 -19.78 33.24 53.98
C HIS A 52 -19.72 31.75 54.33
N LYS A 53 -18.85 30.97 53.65
CA LYS A 53 -18.63 29.56 53.96
C LYS A 53 -17.46 29.33 54.89
N ASP A 54 -17.74 28.77 56.08
CA ASP A 54 -16.72 28.28 57.00
C ASP A 54 -16.06 27.04 56.48
N GLY A 55 -14.74 27.04 56.35
CA GLY A 55 -13.95 25.94 55.76
C GLY A 55 -13.38 26.26 54.37
N GLY A 56 -12.55 25.41 53.79
CA GLY A 56 -11.98 25.62 52.46
C GLY A 56 -13.04 25.56 51.35
N TRP A 57 -12.84 26.36 50.27
CA TRP A 57 -13.79 26.38 49.15
C TRP A 57 -13.72 25.07 48.34
N ALA A 58 -14.79 24.30 48.31
CA ALA A 58 -14.88 23.16 47.43
C ALA A 58 -15.26 23.58 46.00
N VAL A 59 -14.75 22.87 44.99
CA VAL A 59 -15.05 23.15 43.58
C VAL A 59 -16.57 23.11 43.30
N GLU A 60 -17.32 22.23 43.94
CA GLU A 60 -18.77 22.13 43.78
C GLU A 60 -19.48 23.40 44.34
N ASP A 61 -19.05 23.90 45.51
CA ASP A 61 -19.61 25.10 46.08
C ASP A 61 -19.40 26.33 45.18
N ILE A 62 -18.22 26.45 44.58
CA ILE A 62 -17.90 27.51 43.62
C ILE A 62 -18.82 27.39 42.38
N GLN A 63 -19.08 26.21 41.89
CA GLN A 63 -19.97 25.99 40.75
C GLN A 63 -21.41 26.32 41.06
N ASP A 64 -21.89 25.97 42.24
CA ASP A 64 -23.23 26.32 42.71
C ASP A 64 -23.39 27.86 42.89
N ALA A 65 -22.35 28.53 43.40
CA ALA A 65 -22.32 29.97 43.50
C ALA A 65 -22.33 30.65 42.11
N VAL A 66 -21.59 30.12 41.14
CA VAL A 66 -21.64 30.64 39.75
C VAL A 66 -23.04 30.54 39.16
N GLU A 67 -23.73 29.41 39.36
CA GLU A 67 -25.10 29.20 38.86
C GLU A 67 -26.06 30.24 39.48
N ARG A 68 -26.01 30.42 40.78
CA ARG A 68 -26.86 31.39 41.50
C ARG A 68 -26.57 32.84 41.06
N VAL A 69 -25.32 33.23 41.04
CA VAL A 69 -24.89 34.57 40.64
C VAL A 69 -25.31 34.87 39.19
N LEU A 70 -25.21 33.95 38.26
CA LEU A 70 -25.69 34.13 36.88
C LEU A 70 -27.21 34.35 36.86
N MET A 71 -27.98 33.56 37.62
CA MET A 71 -29.44 33.73 37.71
C MET A 71 -29.83 35.06 38.36
N GLU A 72 -29.25 35.42 39.49
CA GLU A 72 -29.52 36.67 40.22
C GLU A 72 -29.17 37.93 39.41
N ASN A 73 -28.20 37.85 38.51
CA ASN A 73 -27.85 38.93 37.60
C ASN A 73 -28.64 38.93 36.28
N GLY A 74 -29.73 38.14 36.19
CA GLY A 74 -30.61 38.10 35.03
C GLY A 74 -30.01 37.38 33.81
N ARG A 75 -28.91 36.62 33.99
CA ARG A 75 -28.23 35.88 32.92
C ARG A 75 -28.78 34.46 32.85
N TYR A 76 -30.10 34.31 32.63
CA TYR A 76 -30.80 33.03 32.64
C TYR A 76 -30.39 32.05 31.57
N GLU A 77 -30.15 32.54 30.34
CA GLU A 77 -29.69 31.65 29.24
C GLU A 77 -28.26 31.16 29.47
N GLU A 78 -27.38 32.03 29.96
CA GLU A 78 -26.01 31.74 30.32
C GLU A 78 -25.96 30.74 31.51
N ALA A 79 -26.79 30.96 32.52
CA ALA A 79 -26.95 30.06 33.66
C ALA A 79 -27.43 28.67 33.20
N LYS A 80 -28.44 28.60 32.33
CA LYS A 80 -28.94 27.38 31.74
C LYS A 80 -27.85 26.62 30.98
N ARG A 81 -27.06 27.31 30.13
CA ARG A 81 -25.93 26.73 29.41
C ARG A 81 -24.85 26.22 30.35
N TYR A 82 -24.53 26.98 31.39
CA TYR A 82 -23.55 26.58 32.41
C TYR A 82 -23.98 25.33 33.17
N ILE A 83 -25.24 25.23 33.63
CA ILE A 83 -25.82 24.09 34.33
C ILE A 83 -25.80 22.86 33.43
N LEU A 84 -26.25 22.97 32.17
CA LEU A 84 -26.25 21.89 31.21
C LEU A 84 -24.80 21.40 30.90
N TYR A 85 -23.86 22.30 30.74
CA TYR A 85 -22.44 21.97 30.55
C TYR A 85 -21.86 21.21 31.76
N ARG A 86 -22.13 21.70 32.95
CA ARG A 86 -21.72 21.05 34.21
C ARG A 86 -22.33 19.65 34.36
N HIS A 87 -23.62 19.50 34.10
CA HIS A 87 -24.33 18.20 34.14
C HIS A 87 -23.68 17.21 33.16
N ARG A 88 -23.54 17.57 31.91
CA ARG A 88 -22.88 16.74 30.88
C ARG A 88 -21.46 16.32 31.30
N ARG A 89 -20.65 17.21 31.83
CA ARG A 89 -19.30 16.89 32.31
C ARG A 89 -19.31 15.93 33.50
N ASN A 90 -20.27 16.03 34.39
CA ASN A 90 -20.41 15.11 35.50
C ASN A 90 -20.82 13.72 35.01
N GLU A 91 -21.76 13.61 34.09
CA GLU A 91 -22.14 12.37 33.44
C GLU A 91 -20.95 11.70 32.71
N GLN A 92 -20.20 12.46 31.93
CA GLN A 92 -19.00 11.94 31.24
C GLN A 92 -17.96 11.37 32.22
N ARG A 93 -17.71 12.07 33.32
CA ARG A 93 -16.80 11.62 34.38
C ARG A 93 -17.34 10.38 35.10
N ALA A 94 -18.63 10.31 35.35
CA ALA A 94 -19.26 9.13 35.95
C ALA A 94 -19.16 7.93 35.03
N ALA A 95 -19.44 8.09 33.74
CA ALA A 95 -19.27 7.06 32.71
C ALA A 95 -17.84 6.56 32.65
N ARG A 96 -16.85 7.47 32.62
CA ARG A 96 -15.43 7.15 32.62
C ARG A 96 -14.99 6.31 33.82
N ARG A 97 -15.40 6.71 35.04
CA ARG A 97 -15.10 5.98 36.27
C ARG A 97 -15.78 4.60 36.27
N ALA A 98 -17.02 4.53 35.82
CA ALA A 98 -17.76 3.29 35.73
C ALA A 98 -17.07 2.27 34.79
N MET A 99 -16.60 2.74 33.62
CA MET A 99 -15.84 1.89 32.67
C MET A 99 -14.52 1.43 33.26
N ALA A 100 -13.72 2.33 33.86
CA ALA A 100 -12.45 2.00 34.49
C ALA A 100 -12.61 0.99 35.66
N GLN A 101 -13.64 1.17 36.46
CA GLN A 101 -13.98 0.26 37.58
C GLN A 101 -14.44 -1.10 37.07
N ALA A 102 -15.38 -1.14 36.11
CA ALA A 102 -15.87 -2.39 35.53
C ALA A 102 -14.76 -3.18 34.80
N ALA A 103 -13.81 -2.49 34.18
CA ALA A 103 -12.63 -3.09 33.56
C ALA A 103 -11.55 -3.52 34.58
N GLY A 104 -11.61 -3.07 35.82
CA GLY A 104 -10.55 -3.34 36.81
C GLY A 104 -9.19 -2.74 36.43
N VAL A 105 -9.15 -1.65 35.64
CA VAL A 105 -7.96 -1.02 35.09
C VAL A 105 -7.96 0.48 35.42
N PRO A 106 -7.42 0.91 36.59
CA PRO A 106 -7.44 2.32 36.98
C PRO A 106 -6.78 3.28 35.95
N ALA A 107 -5.71 2.85 35.27
CA ALA A 107 -5.04 3.62 34.23
C ALA A 107 -5.93 3.96 33.02
N LEU A 108 -7.00 3.22 32.80
CA LEU A 108 -7.97 3.46 31.73
C LEU A 108 -8.67 4.82 31.88
N ASP A 109 -8.84 5.35 33.10
CA ASP A 109 -9.42 6.68 33.33
C ASP A 109 -8.63 7.79 32.60
N GLY A 110 -7.30 7.69 32.58
CA GLY A 110 -6.43 8.63 31.85
C GLY A 110 -6.62 8.56 30.33
N VAL A 111 -6.72 7.36 29.78
CA VAL A 111 -6.96 7.12 28.35
C VAL A 111 -8.32 7.69 27.94
N LEU A 112 -9.37 7.39 28.70
CA LEU A 112 -10.73 7.88 28.45
C LEU A 112 -10.81 9.41 28.61
N ALA A 113 -10.04 10.01 29.55
CA ALA A 113 -9.97 11.46 29.70
C ALA A 113 -9.36 12.16 28.46
N LYS A 114 -8.36 11.52 27.86
CA LYS A 114 -7.76 12.02 26.62
C LYS A 114 -8.73 11.87 25.45
N ILE A 115 -9.42 10.73 25.33
CA ILE A 115 -10.47 10.52 24.33
C ILE A 115 -11.57 11.58 24.45
N GLU A 116 -12.09 11.85 25.65
CA GLU A 116 -13.09 12.92 25.90
C GLU A 116 -12.63 14.29 25.40
N LYS A 117 -11.35 14.61 25.57
CA LYS A 117 -10.75 15.88 25.13
C LYS A 117 -10.62 15.97 23.61
N ASP A 118 -10.16 14.89 22.97
CA ASP A 118 -9.75 14.90 21.55
C ASP A 118 -10.93 14.64 20.59
N PHE A 119 -12.03 14.06 21.12
CA PHE A 119 -13.26 13.81 20.38
C PHE A 119 -14.46 14.55 21.01
N PRO A 120 -14.49 15.87 20.91
CA PRO A 120 -15.60 16.66 21.44
C PRO A 120 -16.88 16.42 20.60
N GLY A 121 -18.03 16.50 21.24
CA GLY A 121 -19.35 16.37 20.60
C GLY A 121 -20.20 15.24 21.19
N GLU A 122 -21.52 15.36 21.01
CA GLU A 122 -22.50 14.41 21.58
C GLU A 122 -22.38 13.04 20.93
N ALA A 123 -22.09 12.97 19.64
CA ALA A 123 -21.92 11.70 18.91
C ALA A 123 -20.77 10.84 19.46
N TYR A 124 -19.77 11.45 20.11
CA TYR A 124 -18.58 10.78 20.67
C TYR A 124 -18.54 10.80 22.20
N ALA A 125 -19.69 11.01 22.82
CA ALA A 125 -19.78 11.07 24.28
C ALA A 125 -19.45 9.71 24.93
N LEU A 126 -18.65 9.74 25.99
CA LEU A 126 -18.29 8.53 26.74
C LEU A 126 -19.51 7.87 27.43
N THR A 127 -20.60 8.60 27.63
CA THR A 127 -21.89 8.04 28.08
C THR A 127 -22.44 7.05 27.06
N VAL A 128 -22.35 7.35 25.75
CA VAL A 128 -22.77 6.46 24.67
C VAL A 128 -21.90 5.19 24.67
N LEU A 129 -20.57 5.35 24.79
CA LEU A 129 -19.65 4.23 24.88
C LEU A 129 -19.94 3.36 26.12
N ASN A 130 -20.17 3.98 27.29
CA ASN A 130 -20.48 3.25 28.52
C ASN A 130 -21.77 2.44 28.40
N THR A 131 -22.84 3.03 27.84
CA THR A 131 -24.12 2.33 27.63
C THR A 131 -23.91 1.09 26.75
N LYS A 132 -23.17 1.23 25.63
CA LYS A 132 -22.85 0.10 24.76
C LYS A 132 -21.95 -0.93 25.44
N PHE A 133 -20.94 -0.49 26.19
CA PHE A 133 -20.02 -1.36 26.93
C PHE A 133 -20.76 -2.20 27.98
N GLN A 134 -21.66 -1.61 28.74
CA GLN A 134 -22.45 -2.33 29.76
C GLN A 134 -23.27 -3.51 29.17
N SER A 135 -23.62 -3.44 27.86
CA SER A 135 -24.31 -4.57 27.22
C SER A 135 -23.42 -5.79 26.98
N PHE A 136 -22.09 -5.62 27.06
CA PHE A 136 -21.11 -6.71 26.89
C PHE A 136 -20.50 -7.19 28.21
N VAL A 137 -20.59 -6.41 29.28
CA VAL A 137 -20.02 -6.76 30.59
C VAL A 137 -20.79 -7.93 31.22
N LYS A 138 -20.03 -8.92 31.71
CA LYS A 138 -20.57 -10.07 32.44
C LYS A 138 -19.93 -10.12 33.83
N PRO A 139 -20.67 -10.56 34.85
CA PRO A 139 -20.13 -10.79 36.21
C PRO A 139 -18.89 -11.71 36.16
N GLY A 140 -17.81 -11.31 36.83
CA GLY A 140 -16.57 -12.08 36.88
C GLY A 140 -15.64 -11.97 35.66
N MET A 141 -15.93 -11.06 34.73
CA MET A 141 -15.09 -10.81 33.57
C MET A 141 -13.70 -10.27 33.99
N GLY A 142 -12.63 -10.91 33.52
CA GLY A 142 -11.26 -10.45 33.76
C GLY A 142 -10.92 -9.17 33.01
N ALA A 143 -9.89 -8.46 33.47
CA ALA A 143 -9.52 -7.14 32.93
C ALA A 143 -9.24 -7.13 31.42
N ASP A 144 -8.57 -8.14 30.87
CA ASP A 144 -8.30 -8.21 29.43
C ASP A 144 -9.59 -8.40 28.62
N ALA A 145 -10.49 -9.29 29.06
CA ALA A 145 -11.78 -9.51 28.42
C ALA A 145 -12.68 -8.25 28.50
N ALA A 146 -12.63 -7.51 29.61
CA ALA A 146 -13.36 -6.25 29.76
C ALA A 146 -12.81 -5.15 28.81
N LEU A 147 -11.49 -5.05 28.65
CA LEU A 147 -10.88 -4.15 27.68
C LEU A 147 -11.25 -4.55 26.24
N GLU A 148 -11.28 -5.84 25.92
CA GLU A 148 -11.75 -6.34 24.62
C GLU A 148 -13.23 -5.97 24.37
N ALA A 149 -14.08 -6.14 25.34
CA ALA A 149 -15.50 -5.74 25.27
C ALA A 149 -15.64 -4.22 25.06
N LEU A 150 -14.77 -3.41 25.69
CA LEU A 150 -14.76 -1.96 25.49
C LEU A 150 -14.31 -1.55 24.09
N VAL A 151 -13.27 -2.20 23.55
CA VAL A 151 -12.84 -2.02 22.17
C VAL A 151 -13.98 -2.39 21.21
N LYS A 152 -14.62 -3.56 21.42
CA LYS A 152 -15.75 -4.00 20.60
C LYS A 152 -16.92 -3.01 20.65
N ALA A 153 -17.23 -2.47 21.82
CA ALA A 153 -18.27 -1.44 21.96
C ALA A 153 -17.98 -0.20 21.10
N ALA A 154 -16.73 0.28 21.09
CA ALA A 154 -16.32 1.41 20.27
C ALA A 154 -16.36 1.08 18.77
N VAL A 155 -15.93 -0.12 18.37
CA VAL A 155 -16.01 -0.59 16.97
C VAL A 155 -17.46 -0.61 16.47
N GLU A 156 -18.40 -1.14 17.26
CA GLU A 156 -19.82 -1.21 16.90
C GLU A 156 -20.55 0.14 16.89
N LEU A 157 -19.97 1.17 17.50
CA LEU A 157 -20.46 2.56 17.43
C LEU A 157 -20.00 3.29 16.15
N THR A 158 -19.05 2.73 15.43
CA THR A 158 -18.57 3.32 14.19
C THR A 158 -19.66 3.27 13.12
N SER A 159 -20.03 4.44 12.60
CA SER A 159 -21.06 4.59 11.56
C SER A 159 -20.69 5.70 10.60
N GLN A 160 -21.47 5.86 9.54
CA GLN A 160 -21.28 6.95 8.57
C GLN A 160 -21.51 8.32 9.20
N GLU A 161 -22.40 8.43 10.18
CA GLU A 161 -22.73 9.65 10.92
C GLU A 161 -21.73 9.97 12.03
N ALA A 162 -21.06 8.91 12.55
CA ALA A 162 -20.07 9.01 13.62
C ALA A 162 -18.78 8.23 13.29
N PRO A 163 -18.08 8.59 12.20
CA PRO A 163 -16.97 7.82 11.67
C PRO A 163 -15.74 7.77 12.61
N ARG A 164 -15.53 8.81 13.43
CA ARG A 164 -14.33 8.92 14.27
C ARG A 164 -14.30 7.93 15.45
N TRP A 165 -15.35 7.12 15.64
CA TRP A 165 -15.31 6.01 16.60
C TRP A 165 -14.22 4.99 16.24
N GLU A 166 -13.80 4.88 14.98
CA GLU A 166 -12.69 4.02 14.58
C GLU A 166 -11.36 4.42 15.25
N PHE A 167 -11.11 5.74 15.43
CA PHE A 167 -9.93 6.23 16.14
C PHE A 167 -10.04 6.03 17.65
N ILE A 168 -11.24 6.18 18.21
CA ILE A 168 -11.49 5.87 19.62
C ILE A 168 -11.24 4.38 19.90
N ALA A 169 -11.73 3.51 19.03
CA ALA A 169 -11.50 2.07 19.11
C ALA A 169 -10.01 1.73 19.00
N ALA A 170 -9.25 2.41 18.12
CA ALA A 170 -7.81 2.25 18.01
C ALA A 170 -7.07 2.62 19.30
N ARG A 171 -7.41 3.73 19.94
CA ARG A 171 -6.80 4.16 21.21
C ARG A 171 -7.07 3.17 22.34
N LEU A 172 -8.28 2.61 22.40
CA LEU A 172 -8.64 1.57 23.37
C LEU A 172 -7.89 0.25 23.09
N LEU A 173 -7.77 -0.13 21.83
CA LEU A 173 -6.98 -1.28 21.40
C LEU A 173 -5.49 -1.09 21.77
N ASN A 174 -4.93 0.09 21.53
CA ASN A 174 -3.54 0.40 21.88
C ASN A 174 -3.31 0.36 23.40
N ALA A 175 -4.26 0.84 24.20
CA ALA A 175 -4.20 0.75 25.67
C ALA A 175 -4.23 -0.70 26.18
N ARG A 176 -5.10 -1.54 25.61
CA ARG A 176 -5.15 -2.99 25.90
C ARG A 176 -3.84 -3.67 25.54
N PHE A 177 -3.35 -3.41 24.32
CA PHE A 177 -2.11 -3.95 23.78
C PHE A 177 -0.90 -3.54 24.63
N GLY A 178 -0.74 -2.25 24.92
CA GLY A 178 0.36 -1.71 25.72
C GLY A 178 0.46 -2.38 27.11
N ARG A 179 -0.67 -2.55 27.80
CA ARG A 179 -0.74 -3.28 29.07
C ARG A 179 -0.25 -4.72 28.93
N SER A 180 -0.72 -5.45 27.91
CA SER A 180 -0.30 -6.83 27.67
C SER A 180 1.20 -6.92 27.36
N LEU A 181 1.70 -6.01 26.53
CA LEU A 181 3.12 -5.95 26.18
C LEU A 181 3.99 -5.64 27.42
N GLU A 182 3.64 -4.64 28.22
CA GLU A 182 4.36 -4.29 29.46
C GLU A 182 4.47 -5.49 30.42
N GLU A 183 3.39 -6.23 30.59
CA GLU A 183 3.38 -7.42 31.43
C GLU A 183 4.33 -8.51 30.88
N GLN A 184 4.34 -8.72 29.57
CA GLN A 184 5.24 -9.69 28.92
C GLN A 184 6.71 -9.27 29.03
N LEU A 185 7.03 -8.00 28.79
CA LEU A 185 8.40 -7.48 28.88
C LEU A 185 8.91 -7.56 30.32
N ARG A 186 8.07 -7.24 31.30
CA ARG A 186 8.41 -7.38 32.72
C ARG A 186 8.71 -8.83 33.11
N LYS A 187 7.89 -9.80 32.66
CA LYS A 187 8.13 -11.24 32.89
C LYS A 187 9.44 -11.71 32.28
N ARG A 188 9.90 -11.11 31.19
CA ARG A 188 11.16 -11.42 30.51
C ARG A 188 12.36 -10.64 31.06
N GLY A 189 12.14 -9.69 31.99
CA GLY A 189 13.19 -8.86 32.58
C GLY A 189 13.81 -7.84 31.62
N ILE A 190 13.02 -7.37 30.62
CA ILE A 190 13.45 -6.42 29.59
C ILE A 190 13.19 -4.99 30.06
N GLY A 191 14.24 -4.14 30.16
CA GLY A 191 14.15 -2.78 30.70
C GLY A 191 14.21 -1.64 29.70
N GLY A 192 14.77 -1.84 28.52
CA GLY A 192 14.95 -0.79 27.51
C GLY A 192 15.05 -1.35 26.09
N LEU A 193 15.16 -0.46 25.10
CA LEU A 193 15.20 -0.87 23.68
C LEU A 193 16.40 -1.78 23.39
N TYR A 194 17.60 -1.40 23.83
CA TYR A 194 18.79 -2.22 23.61
C TYR A 194 18.67 -3.63 24.23
N ASP A 195 18.18 -3.73 25.47
CA ASP A 195 17.99 -5.03 26.13
C ASP A 195 16.91 -5.85 25.43
N LYS A 196 15.85 -5.19 24.90
CA LYS A 196 14.83 -5.83 24.07
C LYS A 196 15.43 -6.41 22.78
N LEU A 197 16.17 -5.61 22.01
CA LEU A 197 16.77 -6.07 20.76
C LEU A 197 17.73 -7.23 21.01
N ARG A 198 18.58 -7.14 22.02
CA ARG A 198 19.51 -8.21 22.41
C ARG A 198 18.74 -9.50 22.73
N ARG A 199 17.72 -9.41 23.59
CA ARG A 199 16.92 -10.58 23.97
C ARG A 199 16.20 -11.22 22.79
N LEU A 200 15.59 -10.43 21.93
CA LEU A 200 14.92 -10.92 20.74
C LEU A 200 15.89 -11.51 19.71
N THR A 201 17.12 -11.00 19.65
CA THR A 201 18.20 -11.58 18.83
C THR A 201 18.64 -12.95 19.40
N ASP A 202 18.85 -13.05 20.69
CA ASP A 202 19.20 -14.32 21.37
C ASP A 202 18.11 -15.39 21.19
N GLU A 203 16.83 -14.98 21.10
CA GLU A 203 15.68 -15.86 20.83
C GLU A 203 15.49 -16.18 19.33
N GLY A 204 16.31 -15.60 18.43
CA GLY A 204 16.22 -15.79 16.97
C GLY A 204 15.02 -15.11 16.33
N LEU A 205 14.43 -14.11 16.98
CA LEU A 205 13.28 -13.33 16.49
C LEU A 205 13.69 -12.02 15.81
N TYR A 206 14.87 -11.49 16.17
CA TYR A 206 15.46 -10.27 15.61
C TYR A 206 16.77 -10.60 14.91
N GLY A 207 17.10 -9.88 13.83
CA GLY A 207 18.33 -10.11 13.08
C GLY A 207 19.58 -9.65 13.84
N GLU A 208 20.56 -10.52 14.02
CA GLU A 208 21.82 -10.24 14.69
C GLU A 208 22.61 -9.10 14.03
N TYR A 209 22.40 -8.88 12.73
CA TYR A 209 23.04 -7.85 11.94
C TYR A 209 22.77 -6.43 12.46
N ILE A 210 21.64 -6.18 13.13
CA ILE A 210 21.35 -4.86 13.74
C ILE A 210 22.35 -4.59 14.87
N LEU A 211 22.53 -5.53 15.81
CA LEU A 211 23.48 -5.40 16.91
C LEU A 211 24.95 -5.40 16.43
N ALA A 212 25.23 -6.01 15.26
CA ALA A 212 26.56 -5.98 14.65
C ALA A 212 26.90 -4.61 14.02
N HIS A 213 25.87 -3.83 13.60
CA HIS A 213 26.08 -2.54 12.93
C HIS A 213 25.94 -1.33 13.85
N TYR A 214 25.19 -1.44 14.95
CA TYR A 214 24.94 -0.34 15.89
C TYR A 214 25.50 -0.62 17.26
N SER A 215 26.19 0.38 17.84
CA SER A 215 26.61 0.32 19.23
C SER A 215 25.40 0.42 20.18
N ARG A 216 25.63 0.09 21.44
CA ARG A 216 24.62 0.27 22.49
C ARG A 216 24.16 1.72 22.59
N GLU A 217 25.10 2.65 22.56
CA GLU A 217 24.88 4.10 22.68
C GLU A 217 24.04 4.60 21.50
N GLU A 218 24.28 4.12 20.27
CA GLU A 218 23.50 4.47 19.09
C GLU A 218 22.05 3.97 19.19
N ILE A 219 21.82 2.76 19.73
CA ILE A 219 20.47 2.22 19.94
C ILE A 219 19.75 2.99 21.06
N GLU A 220 20.44 3.33 22.14
CA GLU A 220 19.89 4.16 23.21
C GLU A 220 19.59 5.59 22.72
N GLN A 221 20.41 6.15 21.82
CA GLN A 221 20.12 7.41 21.13
C GLN A 221 18.88 7.27 20.23
N ALA A 222 18.77 6.18 19.46
CA ALA A 222 17.61 5.93 18.60
C ALA A 222 16.31 5.81 19.40
N GLN A 223 16.35 5.26 20.61
CA GLN A 223 15.19 5.21 21.49
C GLN A 223 14.59 6.61 21.76
N ASN A 224 15.40 7.67 21.78
CA ASN A 224 14.95 9.04 21.98
C ASN A 224 14.20 9.61 20.74
N PHE A 225 14.24 8.95 19.58
CA PHE A 225 13.46 9.33 18.40
C PHE A 225 12.02 8.86 18.47
N LEU A 226 11.70 7.89 19.36
CA LEU A 226 10.36 7.36 19.51
C LEU A 226 9.36 8.45 19.92
N TRP A 227 8.26 8.51 19.22
CA TRP A 227 7.16 9.44 19.45
C TRP A 227 5.84 8.67 19.60
N PRO A 228 5.53 8.16 20.81
CA PRO A 228 4.37 7.28 21.04
C PRO A 228 3.02 7.89 20.65
N GLU A 229 2.90 9.24 20.70
CA GLU A 229 1.69 9.96 20.31
C GLU A 229 1.31 9.74 18.83
N ARG A 230 2.24 9.32 17.98
CA ARG A 230 1.95 8.98 16.58
C ARG A 230 1.11 7.72 16.44
N ASP A 231 1.00 6.90 17.49
CA ASP A 231 0.04 5.78 17.51
C ASP A 231 -1.41 6.26 17.42
N GLU A 232 -1.68 7.53 17.71
CA GLU A 232 -3.01 8.14 17.60
C GLU A 232 -3.45 8.41 16.15
N LEU A 233 -2.53 8.30 15.18
CA LEU A 233 -2.83 8.39 13.77
C LEU A 233 -3.55 7.15 13.22
N PHE A 234 -3.44 6.01 13.91
CA PHE A 234 -4.07 4.77 13.45
C PHE A 234 -5.58 4.78 13.57
N THR A 235 -6.25 4.26 12.55
CA THR A 235 -7.61 3.73 12.65
C THR A 235 -7.58 2.38 13.38
N TYR A 236 -8.72 1.91 13.86
CA TYR A 236 -8.83 0.57 14.46
C TYR A 236 -8.31 -0.52 13.52
N SER A 237 -8.76 -0.47 12.27
CA SER A 237 -8.37 -1.46 11.26
C SER A 237 -6.87 -1.43 10.93
N GLY A 238 -6.28 -0.23 10.88
CA GLY A 238 -4.85 -0.06 10.65
C GLY A 238 -4.02 -0.63 11.80
N LEU A 239 -4.38 -0.32 13.02
CA LEU A 239 -3.68 -0.82 14.21
C LEU A 239 -3.85 -2.33 14.39
N ASP A 240 -5.08 -2.86 14.23
CA ASP A 240 -5.37 -4.29 14.32
C ASP A 240 -4.56 -5.10 13.29
N LEU A 241 -4.51 -4.61 12.05
CA LEU A 241 -3.69 -5.21 10.99
C LEU A 241 -2.19 -5.18 11.33
N LEU A 242 -1.70 -4.03 11.83
CA LEU A 242 -0.30 -3.87 12.23
C LEU A 242 0.08 -4.85 13.34
N LEU A 243 -0.71 -4.91 14.40
CA LEU A 243 -0.46 -5.78 15.56
C LEU A 243 -0.53 -7.27 15.23
N LYS A 244 -1.38 -7.66 14.27
CA LYS A 244 -1.52 -9.07 13.85
C LYS A 244 -0.46 -9.52 12.83
N ARG A 245 0.06 -8.61 12.02
CA ARG A 245 0.80 -9.01 10.82
C ARG A 245 2.23 -8.49 10.75
N TYR A 246 2.49 -7.28 11.23
CA TYR A 246 3.75 -6.59 10.95
C TYR A 246 4.73 -6.55 12.13
N VAL A 247 4.24 -6.46 13.36
CA VAL A 247 5.11 -6.49 14.55
C VAL A 247 5.76 -7.86 14.74
N ILE A 248 6.83 -7.90 15.50
CA ILE A 248 7.48 -9.15 15.90
C ILE A 248 6.58 -9.86 16.93
N HIS A 249 6.41 -11.16 16.74
CA HIS A 249 5.66 -12.03 17.63
C HIS A 249 6.56 -13.11 18.22
N ASP A 250 6.21 -13.59 19.40
CA ASP A 250 6.79 -14.80 19.93
C ASP A 250 6.18 -16.06 19.28
N ARG A 251 6.66 -17.23 19.69
CA ARG A 251 6.15 -18.54 19.17
C ARG A 251 4.69 -18.82 19.54
N ALA A 252 4.13 -18.09 20.49
CA ALA A 252 2.72 -18.16 20.88
C ALA A 252 1.86 -17.09 20.17
N HIS A 253 2.41 -16.40 19.16
CA HIS A 253 1.80 -15.31 18.42
C HIS A 253 1.49 -14.06 19.26
N ALA A 254 2.15 -13.87 20.38
CA ALA A 254 2.02 -12.66 21.18
C ALA A 254 2.97 -11.58 20.66
N PRO A 255 2.48 -10.34 20.41
CA PRO A 255 3.31 -9.25 19.89
C PRO A 255 4.31 -8.76 20.95
N LEU A 256 5.53 -8.44 20.52
CA LEU A 256 6.68 -8.11 21.38
C LEU A 256 7.25 -6.70 21.17
N GLU A 257 6.70 -5.93 20.24
CA GLU A 257 7.12 -4.54 20.00
C GLU A 257 5.93 -3.62 19.78
N THR A 258 6.08 -2.34 20.10
CA THR A 258 5.08 -1.31 19.79
C THR A 258 5.11 -0.92 18.31
N PRO A 259 4.05 -0.27 17.76
CA PRO A 259 4.08 0.25 16.41
C PRO A 259 5.28 1.18 16.15
N GLN A 260 5.60 2.04 17.11
CA GLN A 260 6.72 2.98 16.97
C GLN A 260 8.08 2.26 17.02
N GLU A 261 8.24 1.23 17.84
CA GLU A 261 9.44 0.39 17.84
C GLU A 261 9.61 -0.39 16.55
N MET A 262 8.50 -0.85 15.94
CA MET A 262 8.50 -1.47 14.61
C MET A 262 9.07 -0.51 13.55
N PHE A 263 8.54 0.72 13.48
CA PHE A 263 9.03 1.72 12.52
C PHE A 263 10.48 2.09 12.77
N LEU A 264 10.90 2.21 14.04
CA LEU A 264 12.29 2.47 14.38
C LEU A 264 13.22 1.31 14.00
N GLY A 265 12.80 0.07 14.23
CA GLY A 265 13.55 -1.12 13.83
C GLY A 265 13.76 -1.22 12.32
N ILE A 266 12.71 -0.87 11.54
CA ILE A 266 12.79 -0.76 10.08
C ILE A 266 13.77 0.36 9.69
N ALA A 267 13.69 1.53 10.32
CA ALA A 267 14.56 2.65 10.05
C ALA A 267 16.05 2.33 10.36
N LEU A 268 16.31 1.65 11.46
CA LEU A 268 17.66 1.14 11.81
C LEU A 268 18.17 0.20 10.71
N HIS A 269 17.35 -0.75 10.25
CA HIS A 269 17.73 -1.66 9.17
C HIS A 269 18.06 -0.89 7.89
N LEU A 270 17.17 -0.01 7.44
CA LEU A 270 17.36 0.75 6.19
C LEU A 270 18.59 1.64 6.23
N ALA A 271 18.93 2.20 7.40
CA ALA A 271 20.08 3.11 7.53
C ALA A 271 21.43 2.40 7.67
N MET A 272 21.49 1.06 7.74
CA MET A 272 22.76 0.32 7.86
C MET A 272 23.74 0.58 6.70
N ARG A 273 23.23 0.94 5.51
CA ARG A 273 24.04 1.27 4.32
C ARG A 273 24.59 2.69 4.32
N GLU A 274 24.15 3.54 5.28
CA GLU A 274 24.59 4.91 5.35
C GLU A 274 25.98 5.01 6.00
N LYS A 275 26.94 5.57 5.24
CA LYS A 275 28.34 5.74 5.69
C LYS A 275 28.57 7.02 6.48
N ARG A 276 27.73 8.04 6.27
CA ARG A 276 27.80 9.36 6.93
C ARG A 276 26.44 9.67 7.54
N ASP A 277 26.47 10.32 8.69
CA ASP A 277 25.25 10.79 9.38
C ASP A 277 24.18 9.71 9.57
N ARG A 278 24.58 8.45 9.80
CA ARG A 278 23.71 7.28 9.87
C ARG A 278 22.53 7.50 10.82
N MET A 279 22.77 8.05 12.02
CA MET A 279 21.70 8.30 12.99
C MET A 279 20.70 9.37 12.53
N ALA A 280 21.14 10.37 11.76
CA ALA A 280 20.23 11.33 11.14
C ALA A 280 19.35 10.67 10.07
N TRP A 281 19.88 9.69 9.32
CA TRP A 281 19.06 8.89 8.39
C TRP A 281 18.10 7.96 9.11
N VAL A 282 18.52 7.35 10.23
CA VAL A 282 17.59 6.60 11.10
C VAL A 282 16.40 7.46 11.48
N GLN A 283 16.64 8.68 11.96
CA GLN A 283 15.58 9.61 12.34
C GLN A 283 14.70 10.00 11.15
N LYS A 284 15.29 10.31 9.99
CA LYS A 284 14.51 10.65 8.77
C LYS A 284 13.63 9.50 8.29
N PHE A 285 14.16 8.27 8.24
CA PHE A 285 13.37 7.10 7.86
C PHE A 285 12.26 6.81 8.88
N TYR A 286 12.56 6.90 10.17
CA TYR A 286 11.56 6.77 11.22
C TYR A 286 10.45 7.83 11.09
N ASP A 287 10.81 9.10 10.94
CA ASP A 287 9.85 10.19 10.78
C ASP A 287 8.94 10.00 9.56
N MET A 288 9.52 9.64 8.44
CA MET A 288 8.80 9.37 7.19
C MET A 288 7.74 8.26 7.36
N LEU A 289 8.12 7.14 8.01
CA LEU A 289 7.25 5.99 8.23
C LEU A 289 6.21 6.25 9.31
N SER A 290 6.63 6.76 10.47
CA SER A 290 5.75 6.92 11.64
C SER A 290 4.75 8.06 11.51
N ARG A 291 5.00 9.06 10.64
CA ARG A 291 4.03 10.10 10.24
C ARG A 291 3.05 9.63 9.17
N MET A 292 3.15 8.38 8.71
CA MET A 292 2.35 7.84 7.62
C MET A 292 2.51 8.60 6.29
N HIS A 293 3.63 9.29 6.07
CA HIS A 293 3.91 9.95 4.79
C HIS A 293 4.28 8.94 3.70
N VAL A 294 4.92 7.85 4.08
CA VAL A 294 5.30 6.74 3.18
C VAL A 294 5.01 5.41 3.86
N THR A 295 4.50 4.47 3.09
CA THR A 295 4.44 3.06 3.47
C THR A 295 5.41 2.25 2.60
N MET A 296 6.24 1.41 3.23
CA MET A 296 7.05 0.43 2.50
C MET A 296 6.19 -0.76 2.06
N ALA A 297 6.68 -1.53 1.11
CA ALA A 297 6.04 -2.79 0.73
C ALA A 297 5.87 -3.74 1.93
N THR A 298 4.81 -4.56 1.87
CA THR A 298 4.51 -5.54 2.94
C THR A 298 5.72 -6.37 3.38
N PRO A 299 6.56 -6.92 2.48
CA PRO A 299 7.74 -7.67 2.93
C PRO A 299 8.76 -6.82 3.69
N THR A 300 8.96 -5.56 3.27
CA THR A 300 9.85 -4.63 4.00
C THR A 300 9.31 -4.36 5.41
N LEU A 301 8.02 -4.05 5.54
CA LEU A 301 7.39 -3.81 6.86
C LEU A 301 7.44 -5.04 7.76
N SER A 302 7.23 -6.23 7.20
CA SER A 302 7.17 -7.48 7.95
C SER A 302 8.53 -8.07 8.30
N ASN A 303 9.52 -7.99 7.40
CA ASN A 303 10.74 -8.78 7.45
C ASN A 303 12.00 -7.95 7.73
N ALA A 304 12.00 -6.63 7.47
CA ALA A 304 13.10 -5.79 7.95
C ALA A 304 13.29 -6.02 9.44
N ARG A 305 14.53 -6.05 9.91
CA ARG A 305 14.94 -6.39 11.28
C ARG A 305 14.80 -7.86 11.73
N LYS A 306 14.23 -8.75 10.89
CA LYS A 306 14.14 -10.20 11.18
C LYS A 306 15.33 -10.96 10.60
N PRO A 307 15.63 -12.19 11.08
CA PRO A 307 16.76 -12.98 10.56
C PRO A 307 16.69 -13.25 9.05
N TYR A 308 15.51 -13.55 8.52
CA TYR A 308 15.26 -13.76 7.10
C TYR A 308 14.59 -12.54 6.49
N HIS A 309 15.39 -11.54 6.13
CA HIS A 309 14.94 -10.24 5.66
C HIS A 309 14.80 -10.17 4.13
N GLN A 310 13.94 -11.00 3.55
CA GLN A 310 13.49 -10.82 2.19
C GLN A 310 12.52 -9.64 2.15
N LEU A 311 12.91 -8.54 1.46
CA LEU A 311 12.25 -7.24 1.53
C LEU A 311 11.43 -6.89 0.28
N SER A 312 11.56 -7.67 -0.81
CA SER A 312 10.93 -7.39 -2.10
C SER A 312 9.59 -8.10 -2.26
N SER A 313 8.60 -7.42 -2.85
CA SER A 313 7.24 -7.95 -2.94
C SER A 313 7.01 -8.88 -4.12
N CYS A 314 7.62 -8.59 -5.26
CA CYS A 314 7.37 -9.30 -6.51
C CYS A 314 8.64 -9.56 -7.28
N PHE A 315 8.57 -10.62 -8.11
CA PHE A 315 9.63 -11.04 -9.01
C PHE A 315 9.04 -11.33 -10.39
N ILE A 316 9.85 -11.26 -11.45
CA ILE A 316 9.40 -11.58 -12.80
C ILE A 316 10.43 -12.46 -13.48
N ASP A 317 9.98 -13.55 -14.13
CA ASP A 317 10.81 -14.49 -14.88
C ASP A 317 10.30 -14.65 -16.31
N THR A 318 11.24 -14.84 -17.23
CA THR A 318 10.98 -15.17 -18.63
C THR A 318 11.18 -16.66 -18.82
N VAL A 319 10.10 -17.40 -19.08
CA VAL A 319 10.12 -18.86 -19.24
C VAL A 319 10.71 -19.23 -20.60
N PRO A 320 11.88 -19.91 -20.67
CA PRO A 320 12.45 -20.32 -21.93
C PRO A 320 11.75 -21.56 -22.50
N ASP A 321 11.82 -21.75 -23.82
CA ASP A 321 11.20 -22.87 -24.53
C ASP A 321 12.06 -24.18 -24.44
N SER A 322 12.27 -24.64 -23.21
CA SER A 322 12.94 -25.94 -22.96
C SER A 322 12.39 -26.57 -21.69
N LEU A 323 12.40 -27.90 -21.62
CA LEU A 323 11.92 -28.65 -20.45
C LEU A 323 12.64 -28.20 -19.17
N GLU A 324 13.95 -28.11 -19.23
CA GLU A 324 14.79 -27.72 -18.11
C GLU A 324 14.49 -26.27 -17.69
N GLY A 325 14.36 -25.34 -18.66
CA GLY A 325 14.07 -23.92 -18.39
C GLY A 325 12.68 -23.73 -17.80
N ILE A 326 11.67 -24.44 -18.29
CA ILE A 326 10.30 -24.37 -17.74
C ILE A 326 10.30 -24.84 -16.27
N TYR A 327 10.90 -26.00 -15.97
CA TYR A 327 10.96 -26.46 -14.58
C TYR A 327 11.81 -25.59 -13.67
N ARG A 328 12.88 -24.98 -14.18
CA ARG A 328 13.66 -23.98 -13.43
C ARG A 328 12.81 -22.76 -13.07
N SER A 329 12.02 -22.26 -14.01
CA SER A 329 11.11 -21.15 -13.74
C SER A 329 10.05 -21.51 -12.68
N ILE A 330 9.56 -22.77 -12.69
CA ILE A 330 8.65 -23.27 -11.66
C ILE A 330 9.37 -23.39 -10.30
N ASP A 331 10.60 -23.90 -10.26
CA ASP A 331 11.41 -23.95 -9.04
C ASP A 331 11.70 -22.54 -8.50
N ASN A 332 12.10 -21.61 -9.38
CA ASN A 332 12.27 -20.20 -9.01
C ASN A 332 11.00 -19.63 -8.37
N PHE A 333 9.84 -19.92 -8.93
CA PHE A 333 8.55 -19.50 -8.36
C PHE A 333 8.33 -20.12 -6.97
N ALA A 334 8.59 -21.40 -6.79
CA ALA A 334 8.47 -22.06 -5.49
C ALA A 334 9.38 -21.41 -4.43
N GLN A 335 10.65 -21.10 -4.79
CA GLN A 335 11.57 -20.41 -3.90
C GLN A 335 11.12 -18.99 -3.56
N VAL A 336 10.64 -18.23 -4.55
CA VAL A 336 10.06 -16.89 -4.33
C VAL A 336 8.85 -16.95 -3.39
N SER A 337 7.91 -17.87 -3.64
CA SER A 337 6.70 -18.06 -2.82
C SER A 337 7.06 -18.40 -1.38
N LYS A 338 7.98 -19.34 -1.16
CA LYS A 338 8.48 -19.73 0.17
C LYS A 338 8.91 -18.53 1.02
N TYR A 339 9.49 -17.50 0.41
CA TYR A 339 9.95 -16.28 1.11
C TYR A 339 8.98 -15.12 1.03
N GLY A 340 7.72 -15.36 0.65
CA GLY A 340 6.65 -14.37 0.70
C GLY A 340 6.56 -13.43 -0.51
N GLY A 341 7.24 -13.73 -1.62
CA GLY A 341 7.17 -12.96 -2.86
C GLY A 341 6.07 -13.47 -3.80
N GLY A 342 5.45 -12.56 -4.56
CA GLY A 342 4.61 -12.89 -5.73
C GLY A 342 5.45 -12.95 -7.01
N MET A 343 4.92 -13.57 -8.08
CA MET A 343 5.68 -13.72 -9.33
C MET A 343 4.84 -13.37 -10.56
N GLY A 344 5.49 -12.74 -11.56
CA GLY A 344 5.03 -12.68 -12.94
C GLY A 344 5.84 -13.64 -13.80
N MET A 345 5.19 -14.45 -14.63
CA MET A 345 5.85 -15.41 -15.51
C MET A 345 5.42 -15.19 -16.96
N TYR A 346 6.39 -14.91 -17.84
CA TYR A 346 6.12 -14.73 -19.27
C TYR A 346 6.29 -16.04 -20.04
N PHE A 347 5.20 -16.55 -20.63
CA PHE A 347 5.14 -17.79 -21.39
C PHE A 347 5.19 -17.60 -22.91
N GLY A 348 5.31 -16.37 -23.40
CA GLY A 348 5.27 -16.06 -24.84
C GLY A 348 6.39 -16.67 -25.68
N LYS A 349 7.49 -17.16 -25.06
CA LYS A 349 8.55 -17.88 -25.75
C LYS A 349 8.27 -19.38 -25.88
N VAL A 350 7.37 -19.94 -25.09
CA VAL A 350 7.08 -21.37 -25.05
C VAL A 350 6.24 -21.77 -26.25
N ARG A 351 6.63 -22.85 -26.95
CA ARG A 351 5.93 -23.37 -28.12
C ARG A 351 4.47 -23.76 -27.84
N ALA A 352 3.63 -23.48 -28.83
CA ALA A 352 2.21 -23.77 -28.76
C ALA A 352 1.90 -25.30 -28.87
N ALA A 353 0.68 -25.66 -28.47
CA ALA A 353 0.15 -27.02 -28.67
C ALA A 353 0.20 -27.40 -30.16
N GLY A 354 0.54 -28.64 -30.41
CA GLY A 354 0.71 -29.17 -31.78
C GLY A 354 2.03 -28.75 -32.44
N GLY A 355 2.91 -28.01 -31.76
CA GLY A 355 4.23 -27.70 -32.26
C GLY A 355 5.16 -28.94 -32.33
N SER A 356 6.25 -28.83 -33.09
CA SER A 356 7.23 -29.91 -33.25
C SER A 356 8.15 -30.04 -32.02
N ILE A 357 8.48 -31.30 -31.66
CA ILE A 357 9.53 -31.63 -30.69
C ILE A 357 10.47 -32.63 -31.34
N ARG A 358 11.76 -32.28 -31.50
CA ARG A 358 12.79 -33.14 -32.15
C ARG A 358 12.36 -33.60 -33.54
N GLY A 359 11.65 -32.78 -34.31
CA GLY A 359 11.14 -33.13 -35.64
C GLY A 359 9.84 -33.95 -35.66
N PHE A 360 9.26 -34.30 -34.51
CA PHE A 360 7.96 -34.95 -34.42
C PHE A 360 6.88 -33.88 -34.33
N GLU A 361 6.13 -33.70 -35.42
CA GLU A 361 4.99 -32.78 -35.51
C GLU A 361 3.87 -33.19 -34.56
N GLY A 362 3.15 -32.23 -33.99
CA GLY A 362 2.04 -32.46 -33.08
C GLY A 362 2.40 -32.90 -31.66
N ALA A 363 3.69 -33.00 -31.32
CA ALA A 363 4.15 -33.55 -30.05
C ALA A 363 4.05 -32.58 -28.87
N ALA A 364 4.06 -31.26 -29.11
CA ALA A 364 4.00 -30.25 -28.05
C ALA A 364 2.62 -30.15 -27.41
N GLY A 365 2.58 -30.11 -26.08
CA GLY A 365 1.33 -30.00 -25.30
C GLY A 365 0.81 -28.57 -25.11
N GLY A 366 1.59 -27.54 -25.48
CA GLY A 366 1.25 -26.13 -25.35
C GLY A 366 1.40 -25.56 -23.94
N VAL A 367 1.19 -24.24 -23.82
CA VAL A 367 1.46 -23.47 -22.57
C VAL A 367 0.49 -23.84 -21.44
N VAL A 368 -0.77 -24.17 -21.72
CA VAL A 368 -1.80 -24.42 -20.70
C VAL A 368 -1.42 -25.56 -19.76
N ARG A 369 -0.80 -26.64 -20.29
CA ARG A 369 -0.34 -27.77 -19.47
C ARG A 369 0.77 -27.38 -18.50
N TRP A 370 1.68 -26.51 -18.90
CA TRP A 370 2.74 -25.98 -18.04
C TRP A 370 2.20 -25.02 -16.98
N ILE A 371 1.24 -24.18 -17.35
CA ILE A 371 0.57 -23.25 -16.43
C ILE A 371 -0.16 -24.01 -15.32
N ARG A 372 -0.69 -25.20 -15.58
CA ARG A 372 -1.26 -26.05 -14.53
C ARG A 372 -0.24 -26.46 -13.48
N LEU A 373 0.98 -26.78 -13.86
CA LEU A 373 2.04 -27.07 -12.88
C LEU A 373 2.38 -25.85 -12.04
N VAL A 374 2.35 -24.66 -12.65
CA VAL A 374 2.48 -23.39 -11.91
C VAL A 374 1.34 -23.21 -10.92
N ASN A 375 0.09 -23.51 -11.34
CA ASN A 375 -1.08 -23.46 -10.45
C ASN A 375 -0.92 -24.41 -9.26
N ASP A 376 -0.56 -25.67 -9.51
CA ASP A 376 -0.38 -26.66 -8.45
C ASP A 376 0.78 -26.29 -7.51
N THR A 377 1.83 -25.64 -8.05
CA THR A 377 2.93 -25.10 -7.24
C THR A 377 2.45 -23.92 -6.37
N ALA A 378 1.58 -23.03 -6.88
CA ALA A 378 1.00 -21.93 -6.10
C ALA A 378 0.19 -22.44 -4.90
N VAL A 379 -0.53 -23.55 -5.09
CA VAL A 379 -1.30 -24.21 -4.02
C VAL A 379 -0.38 -24.96 -3.04
N ALA A 380 0.68 -25.61 -3.55
CA ALA A 380 1.57 -26.44 -2.74
C ALA A 380 2.56 -25.64 -1.88
N VAL A 381 2.99 -24.48 -2.36
CA VAL A 381 4.00 -23.64 -1.69
C VAL A 381 3.39 -22.29 -1.34
N ASP A 382 2.85 -22.22 -0.13
CA ASP A 382 2.28 -20.97 0.39
C ASP A 382 3.37 -19.98 0.88
N GLN A 383 2.97 -18.73 1.04
CA GLN A 383 3.85 -17.64 1.49
C GLN A 383 3.98 -17.68 3.02
N LEU A 384 4.99 -18.40 3.53
CA LEU A 384 5.33 -18.51 4.95
C LEU A 384 4.17 -19.02 5.84
N GLY A 385 3.25 -19.83 5.29
CA GLY A 385 2.05 -20.28 6.00
C GLY A 385 1.02 -19.18 6.29
N MET A 386 1.23 -17.99 5.75
CA MET A 386 0.37 -16.82 5.99
C MET A 386 -0.54 -16.48 4.81
N ARG A 387 -0.19 -16.91 3.60
CA ARG A 387 -0.91 -16.65 2.35
C ARG A 387 -0.69 -17.77 1.36
N GLN A 388 -1.63 -17.94 0.44
CA GLN A 388 -1.43 -18.80 -0.74
C GLN A 388 -0.39 -18.17 -1.68
N GLY A 389 0.37 -19.02 -2.40
CA GLY A 389 1.25 -18.59 -3.46
C GLY A 389 0.47 -17.85 -4.55
N ALA A 390 1.01 -16.76 -5.07
CA ALA A 390 0.33 -15.94 -6.06
C ALA A 390 1.22 -15.67 -7.26
N VAL A 391 0.69 -15.91 -8.48
CA VAL A 391 1.44 -15.79 -9.73
C VAL A 391 0.56 -15.29 -10.86
N ALA A 392 1.06 -14.30 -11.61
CA ALA A 392 0.47 -13.88 -12.88
C ALA A 392 1.22 -14.57 -14.04
N VAL A 393 0.47 -15.08 -15.01
CA VAL A 393 1.00 -15.73 -16.20
C VAL A 393 0.65 -14.90 -17.42
N TYR A 394 1.65 -14.55 -18.22
CA TYR A 394 1.53 -13.64 -19.35
C TYR A 394 1.71 -14.37 -20.69
N LEU A 395 0.83 -14.06 -21.65
CA LEU A 395 0.89 -14.60 -23.00
C LEU A 395 0.60 -13.51 -24.04
N ASP A 396 1.27 -13.56 -25.18
CA ASP A 396 1.03 -12.60 -26.26
C ASP A 396 -0.29 -12.81 -26.97
N ALA A 397 -0.92 -11.71 -27.43
CA ALA A 397 -2.19 -11.73 -28.15
C ALA A 397 -2.12 -12.49 -29.49
N TRP A 398 -0.93 -12.73 -30.02
CA TRP A 398 -0.69 -13.48 -31.27
C TRP A 398 -0.28 -14.93 -31.05
N HIS A 399 -0.21 -15.40 -29.78
CA HIS A 399 0.20 -16.78 -29.48
C HIS A 399 -0.92 -17.76 -29.81
N LYS A 400 -0.58 -18.94 -30.44
CA LYS A 400 -1.54 -19.92 -30.96
C LYS A 400 -2.44 -20.51 -29.89
N ASP A 401 -2.00 -20.61 -28.65
CA ASP A 401 -2.75 -21.14 -27.50
C ASP A 401 -3.60 -20.07 -26.78
N LEU A 402 -3.68 -18.84 -27.28
CA LEU A 402 -4.41 -17.76 -26.61
C LEU A 402 -5.88 -18.08 -26.32
N PRO A 403 -6.67 -18.69 -27.23
CA PRO A 403 -8.07 -18.98 -26.96
C PRO A 403 -8.26 -19.95 -25.77
N GLU A 404 -7.40 -20.94 -25.63
CA GLU A 404 -7.41 -21.89 -24.52
C GLU A 404 -6.89 -21.24 -23.21
N PHE A 405 -5.89 -20.38 -23.31
CA PHE A 405 -5.35 -19.59 -22.20
C PHE A 405 -6.40 -18.66 -21.57
N LEU A 406 -7.26 -18.03 -22.37
CA LEU A 406 -8.35 -17.16 -21.91
C LEU A 406 -9.44 -17.90 -21.12
N GLN A 407 -9.47 -19.24 -21.19
CA GLN A 407 -10.42 -20.07 -20.49
C GLN A 407 -9.89 -20.67 -19.17
N LEU A 408 -8.66 -20.38 -18.78
CA LEU A 408 -8.02 -20.95 -17.58
C LEU A 408 -8.87 -20.82 -16.31
N ARG A 409 -9.56 -19.70 -16.11
CA ARG A 409 -10.33 -19.40 -14.90
C ARG A 409 -11.85 -19.41 -15.09
N THR A 410 -12.35 -19.54 -16.34
CA THR A 410 -13.80 -19.56 -16.60
C THR A 410 -14.46 -20.83 -16.09
N ASN A 411 -15.74 -20.77 -15.71
CA ASN A 411 -16.46 -21.90 -15.09
C ASN A 411 -16.90 -22.99 -16.09
N ASN A 412 -16.68 -22.80 -17.39
CA ASN A 412 -17.05 -23.74 -18.44
C ASN A 412 -15.84 -24.35 -19.10
N GLY A 413 -15.97 -25.58 -19.60
CA GLY A 413 -14.93 -26.33 -20.31
C GLY A 413 -14.38 -27.50 -19.51
N ASP A 414 -13.28 -28.12 -19.99
CA ASP A 414 -12.65 -29.29 -19.37
C ASP A 414 -11.84 -28.85 -18.11
N ASP A 415 -12.20 -29.37 -16.94
CA ASP A 415 -11.53 -29.08 -15.68
C ASP A 415 -10.02 -29.41 -15.68
N ARG A 416 -9.62 -30.37 -16.54
CA ARG A 416 -8.19 -30.70 -16.71
C ARG A 416 -7.39 -29.59 -17.40
N MET A 417 -8.06 -28.59 -17.96
CA MET A 417 -7.46 -27.43 -18.61
C MET A 417 -7.60 -26.16 -17.75
N LYS A 418 -8.09 -26.26 -16.50
CA LYS A 418 -8.27 -25.14 -15.59
C LYS A 418 -7.07 -24.89 -14.71
N ALA A 419 -6.89 -23.64 -14.34
CA ALA A 419 -5.87 -23.15 -13.41
C ALA A 419 -6.46 -21.93 -12.68
N HIS A 420 -7.18 -22.17 -11.59
CA HIS A 420 -7.95 -21.15 -10.89
C HIS A 420 -7.11 -20.25 -9.98
N ASP A 421 -5.94 -20.72 -9.54
CA ASP A 421 -5.05 -20.03 -8.60
C ASP A 421 -3.94 -19.22 -9.30
N VAL A 422 -3.95 -19.15 -10.64
CA VAL A 422 -3.09 -18.25 -11.41
C VAL A 422 -3.88 -17.09 -12.01
N PHE A 423 -3.23 -15.98 -12.29
CA PHE A 423 -3.84 -14.80 -12.87
C PHE A 423 -3.36 -14.61 -14.31
N PRO A 424 -4.20 -14.91 -15.32
CA PRO A 424 -3.84 -14.73 -16.72
C PRO A 424 -3.78 -13.23 -17.08
N ALA A 425 -2.80 -12.91 -17.95
CA ALA A 425 -2.59 -11.58 -18.52
C ALA A 425 -2.24 -11.70 -20.00
N VAL A 426 -2.69 -10.76 -20.82
CA VAL A 426 -2.43 -10.74 -22.26
C VAL A 426 -1.58 -9.51 -22.64
N CYS A 427 -0.51 -9.78 -23.41
CA CYS A 427 0.36 -8.76 -23.95
C CYS A 427 -0.10 -8.34 -25.34
N TYR A 428 -0.58 -7.11 -25.47
CA TYR A 428 -1.17 -6.60 -26.71
C TYR A 428 -0.19 -5.70 -27.47
N PRO A 429 0.06 -5.98 -28.78
CA PRO A 429 0.68 -5.00 -29.67
C PRO A 429 -0.35 -3.94 -30.09
N ASP A 430 0.13 -2.76 -30.46
CA ASP A 430 -0.71 -1.64 -30.93
C ASP A 430 -1.64 -2.04 -32.08
N LEU A 431 -1.19 -2.88 -33.00
CA LEU A 431 -1.97 -3.38 -34.15
C LEU A 431 -3.29 -4.05 -33.70
N PHE A 432 -3.27 -4.78 -32.58
CA PHE A 432 -4.49 -5.46 -32.09
C PHE A 432 -5.58 -4.44 -31.72
N TRP A 433 -5.25 -3.42 -30.95
CA TRP A 433 -6.21 -2.39 -30.55
C TRP A 433 -6.63 -1.50 -31.72
N LYS A 434 -5.71 -1.23 -32.64
CA LYS A 434 -6.03 -0.51 -33.88
C LYS A 434 -7.09 -1.26 -34.68
N LEU A 435 -6.92 -2.56 -34.91
CA LEU A 435 -7.91 -3.38 -35.61
C LEU A 435 -9.22 -3.52 -34.81
N ALA A 436 -9.15 -3.69 -33.51
CA ALA A 436 -10.34 -3.75 -32.65
C ALA A 436 -11.18 -2.48 -32.71
N LYS A 437 -10.56 -1.33 -32.97
CA LYS A 437 -11.23 -0.02 -33.14
C LYS A 437 -11.73 0.20 -34.56
N GLU A 438 -10.88 -0.05 -35.56
CA GLU A 438 -11.10 0.35 -36.96
C GLU A 438 -11.81 -0.73 -37.82
N ASP A 439 -11.47 -2.02 -37.60
CA ASP A 439 -11.97 -3.17 -38.35
C ASP A 439 -12.01 -4.43 -37.47
N ILE A 440 -13.02 -4.52 -36.62
CA ILE A 440 -13.17 -5.63 -35.65
C ILE A 440 -13.37 -7.01 -36.33
N ASP A 441 -13.80 -7.05 -37.58
CA ASP A 441 -13.99 -8.27 -38.37
C ASP A 441 -12.68 -8.67 -39.11
N ALA A 442 -11.58 -7.90 -38.98
CA ALA A 442 -10.28 -8.24 -39.57
C ALA A 442 -9.77 -9.60 -39.07
N GLU A 443 -9.07 -10.30 -39.98
CA GLU A 443 -8.37 -11.54 -39.65
C GLU A 443 -7.19 -11.29 -38.75
N TRP A 444 -7.01 -12.16 -37.76
CA TRP A 444 -5.88 -12.18 -36.85
C TRP A 444 -5.25 -13.58 -36.84
N ALA A 445 -3.98 -13.66 -37.18
CA ALA A 445 -3.27 -14.95 -37.24
C ALA A 445 -2.58 -15.23 -35.89
N LEU A 446 -2.90 -16.36 -35.30
CA LEU A 446 -2.23 -16.89 -34.12
C LEU A 446 -1.08 -17.80 -34.57
N LEU A 447 0.12 -17.59 -34.03
CA LEU A 447 1.36 -18.20 -34.44
C LEU A 447 2.03 -18.97 -33.27
N CYS A 448 2.85 -19.97 -33.59
CA CYS A 448 3.72 -20.63 -32.64
C CYS A 448 5.08 -19.94 -32.61
N PRO A 449 5.57 -19.41 -31.47
CA PRO A 449 6.84 -18.70 -31.40
C PRO A 449 8.04 -19.55 -31.81
N HIS A 450 8.05 -20.82 -31.47
CA HIS A 450 9.10 -21.78 -31.90
C HIS A 450 9.14 -21.96 -33.41
N GLU A 451 8.01 -22.08 -34.07
CA GLU A 451 7.92 -22.25 -35.53
C GLU A 451 8.40 -20.97 -36.23
N VAL A 452 8.00 -19.79 -35.74
CA VAL A 452 8.52 -18.50 -36.25
C VAL A 452 10.04 -18.45 -36.14
N LEU A 453 10.59 -18.79 -34.95
CA LEU A 453 12.04 -18.79 -34.73
C LEU A 453 12.75 -19.76 -35.69
N THR A 454 12.19 -20.94 -35.89
CA THR A 454 12.78 -21.98 -36.75
C THR A 454 12.76 -21.57 -38.23
N VAL A 455 11.66 -20.98 -38.71
CA VAL A 455 11.48 -20.63 -40.14
C VAL A 455 12.11 -19.31 -40.49
N LYS A 456 12.04 -18.31 -39.59
CA LYS A 456 12.51 -16.93 -39.84
C LYS A 456 13.89 -16.62 -39.28
N GLY A 457 14.38 -17.42 -38.32
CA GLY A 457 15.68 -17.19 -37.65
C GLY A 457 15.66 -16.06 -36.65
N TYR A 458 14.46 -15.54 -36.26
CA TYR A 458 14.28 -14.56 -35.21
C TYR A 458 13.05 -14.86 -34.36
N ALA A 459 13.08 -14.44 -33.09
CA ALA A 459 11.98 -14.54 -32.18
C ALA A 459 11.07 -13.28 -32.32
N LEU A 460 9.81 -13.47 -32.67
CA LEU A 460 8.87 -12.36 -32.96
C LEU A 460 8.63 -11.50 -31.69
N GLU A 461 8.61 -12.15 -30.54
CA GLU A 461 8.43 -11.53 -29.22
C GLU A 461 9.56 -10.57 -28.84
N ASP A 462 10.71 -10.60 -29.51
CA ASP A 462 11.83 -9.70 -29.22
C ASP A 462 11.71 -8.31 -29.90
N TYR A 463 10.63 -8.13 -30.68
CA TYR A 463 10.35 -6.88 -31.39
C TYR A 463 9.11 -6.19 -30.87
N THR A 464 8.99 -4.88 -31.10
CA THR A 464 7.86 -4.04 -30.66
C THR A 464 7.54 -2.97 -31.71
N GLY A 465 6.34 -2.41 -31.66
CA GLY A 465 5.91 -1.31 -32.52
C GLY A 465 5.89 -1.67 -34.02
N ALA A 466 6.30 -0.72 -34.85
CA ALA A 466 6.28 -0.87 -36.31
C ALA A 466 7.16 -2.04 -36.83
N GLU A 467 8.28 -2.33 -36.17
CA GLU A 467 9.14 -3.44 -36.55
C GLU A 467 8.49 -4.77 -36.22
N TRP A 468 7.81 -4.89 -35.08
CA TRP A 468 7.02 -6.06 -34.76
C TRP A 468 5.88 -6.26 -35.80
N GLU A 469 5.14 -5.20 -36.13
CA GLU A 469 4.04 -5.28 -37.10
C GLU A 469 4.54 -5.74 -38.47
N ARG A 470 5.64 -5.20 -38.96
CA ARG A 470 6.27 -5.61 -40.22
C ARG A 470 6.60 -7.10 -40.23
N ARG A 471 7.27 -7.57 -39.16
CA ARG A 471 7.67 -8.98 -39.00
C ARG A 471 6.49 -9.91 -38.85
N TYR A 472 5.48 -9.50 -38.10
CA TYR A 472 4.24 -10.26 -37.93
C TYR A 472 3.54 -10.44 -39.29
N ARG A 473 3.40 -9.41 -40.08
CA ARG A 473 2.80 -9.48 -41.43
C ARG A 473 3.62 -10.39 -42.36
N ASP A 474 4.95 -10.36 -42.28
CA ASP A 474 5.84 -11.23 -43.02
C ASP A 474 5.69 -12.72 -42.59
N CYS A 475 5.53 -12.99 -41.29
CA CYS A 475 5.21 -14.33 -40.79
C CYS A 475 3.85 -14.81 -41.26
N VAL A 476 2.83 -13.95 -41.26
CA VAL A 476 1.47 -14.28 -41.73
C VAL A 476 1.44 -14.60 -43.21
N ALA A 477 2.23 -13.92 -44.01
CA ALA A 477 2.35 -14.15 -45.47
C ALA A 477 3.11 -15.45 -45.82
N ASP A 478 3.98 -15.96 -44.93
CA ASP A 478 4.82 -17.11 -45.19
C ASP A 478 4.01 -18.43 -45.07
N ALA A 479 3.93 -19.19 -46.18
CA ALA A 479 3.19 -20.45 -46.22
C ALA A 479 3.84 -21.57 -45.41
N ARG A 480 5.11 -21.43 -45.02
CA ARG A 480 5.84 -22.42 -44.20
C ARG A 480 5.46 -22.35 -42.74
N ILE A 481 4.88 -21.23 -42.28
CA ILE A 481 4.45 -21.03 -40.91
C ILE A 481 3.00 -21.43 -40.79
N SER A 482 2.72 -22.40 -39.94
CA SER A 482 1.37 -22.85 -39.60
C SER A 482 0.66 -21.78 -38.75
N LYS A 483 -0.53 -21.39 -39.16
CA LYS A 483 -1.30 -20.35 -38.49
C LYS A 483 -2.73 -20.79 -38.17
N ARG A 484 -3.24 -20.33 -37.05
CA ARG A 484 -4.67 -20.41 -36.70
C ARG A 484 -5.25 -19.02 -36.93
N VAL A 485 -6.11 -18.89 -37.94
CA VAL A 485 -6.74 -17.61 -38.25
C VAL A 485 -8.08 -17.52 -37.52
N VAL A 486 -8.29 -16.41 -36.85
CA VAL A 486 -9.52 -16.02 -36.14
C VAL A 486 -9.83 -14.57 -36.47
N THR A 487 -11.03 -14.09 -36.18
CA THR A 487 -11.30 -12.65 -36.27
C THR A 487 -10.90 -11.94 -34.97
N VAL A 488 -10.56 -10.68 -35.06
CA VAL A 488 -10.30 -9.81 -33.86
C VAL A 488 -11.54 -9.84 -32.97
N LYS A 489 -12.76 -9.83 -33.53
CA LYS A 489 -14.05 -9.90 -32.84
C LYS A 489 -14.18 -11.15 -31.96
N GLU A 490 -13.76 -12.30 -32.47
CA GLU A 490 -13.78 -13.56 -31.70
C GLU A 490 -12.86 -13.48 -30.49
N LEU A 491 -11.63 -12.98 -30.66
CA LEU A 491 -10.69 -12.80 -29.56
C LEU A 491 -11.19 -11.77 -28.55
N VAL A 492 -11.67 -10.62 -29.02
CA VAL A 492 -12.25 -9.57 -28.14
C VAL A 492 -13.40 -10.15 -27.31
N ARG A 493 -14.28 -10.96 -27.92
CA ARG A 493 -15.38 -11.62 -27.19
C ARG A 493 -14.86 -12.54 -26.10
N LEU A 494 -13.84 -13.36 -26.38
CA LEU A 494 -13.24 -14.25 -25.38
C LEU A 494 -12.57 -13.47 -24.25
N ILE A 495 -11.80 -12.44 -24.58
CA ILE A 495 -11.12 -11.56 -23.63
C ILE A 495 -12.13 -10.89 -22.69
N LEU A 496 -13.13 -10.22 -23.26
CA LEU A 496 -14.12 -9.47 -22.47
C LEU A 496 -15.02 -10.40 -21.65
N ARG A 497 -15.37 -11.57 -22.18
CA ARG A 497 -16.12 -12.57 -21.42
C ARG A 497 -15.32 -13.03 -20.21
N SER A 498 -14.06 -13.42 -20.39
CA SER A 498 -13.18 -13.81 -19.28
C SER A 498 -13.02 -12.66 -18.28
N ALA A 499 -12.81 -11.43 -18.75
CA ALA A 499 -12.64 -10.26 -17.88
C ALA A 499 -13.89 -9.97 -17.04
N VAL A 500 -15.08 -10.07 -17.60
CA VAL A 500 -16.35 -9.85 -16.87
C VAL A 500 -16.63 -10.99 -15.89
N GLU A 501 -16.35 -12.25 -16.27
CA GLU A 501 -16.61 -13.44 -15.45
C GLU A 501 -15.60 -13.62 -14.29
N THR A 502 -14.33 -13.30 -14.51
CA THR A 502 -13.23 -13.66 -13.58
C THR A 502 -12.40 -12.49 -13.11
N GLY A 503 -12.63 -11.28 -13.61
CA GLY A 503 -11.79 -10.11 -13.39
C GLY A 503 -10.50 -10.11 -14.24
N THR A 504 -10.17 -11.20 -14.92
CA THR A 504 -8.97 -11.39 -15.73
C THR A 504 -9.34 -11.79 -17.17
N PRO A 505 -8.47 -11.61 -18.17
CA PRO A 505 -7.03 -11.33 -18.09
C PRO A 505 -6.72 -9.86 -17.80
N PHE A 506 -5.55 -9.62 -17.16
CA PHE A 506 -4.97 -8.29 -17.13
C PHE A 506 -4.52 -7.90 -18.54
N ALA A 507 -4.51 -6.60 -18.82
CA ALA A 507 -3.99 -6.10 -20.08
C ALA A 507 -2.60 -5.48 -19.90
N PHE A 508 -1.68 -5.86 -20.78
CA PHE A 508 -0.33 -5.30 -20.86
C PHE A 508 -0.11 -4.76 -22.27
N ASN A 509 -0.11 -3.43 -22.44
CA ASN A 509 0.06 -2.75 -23.72
C ASN A 509 1.55 -2.67 -24.08
N ARG A 510 2.03 -3.71 -24.69
CA ARG A 510 3.44 -4.01 -24.92
C ARG A 510 4.19 -2.88 -25.64
N ASP A 511 3.62 -2.32 -26.68
CA ASP A 511 4.25 -1.27 -27.47
C ASP A 511 4.31 0.06 -26.68
N ALA A 512 3.28 0.39 -25.92
CA ALA A 512 3.27 1.57 -25.05
C ALA A 512 4.35 1.46 -23.96
N VAL A 513 4.50 0.28 -23.35
CA VAL A 513 5.52 -0.01 -22.34
C VAL A 513 6.92 0.18 -22.93
N ASN A 514 7.20 -0.45 -24.09
CA ASN A 514 8.53 -0.45 -24.68
C ASN A 514 8.93 0.90 -25.32
N ARG A 515 7.95 1.66 -25.86
CA ARG A 515 8.21 3.04 -26.30
C ARG A 515 8.73 3.93 -25.18
N ALA A 516 8.19 3.75 -23.98
CA ALA A 516 8.55 4.54 -22.81
C ALA A 516 9.71 3.95 -21.99
N ASN A 517 10.25 2.80 -22.39
CA ASN A 517 11.34 2.11 -21.69
C ASN A 517 12.64 2.94 -21.74
N PRO A 518 13.15 3.45 -20.61
CA PRO A 518 14.38 4.23 -20.59
C PRO A 518 15.65 3.41 -20.84
N ASN A 519 15.54 2.06 -20.82
CA ASN A 519 16.66 1.13 -20.98
C ASN A 519 16.48 0.23 -22.21
N SER A 520 15.81 0.70 -23.26
CA SER A 520 15.53 -0.07 -24.49
C SER A 520 16.80 -0.57 -25.21
N HIS A 521 17.95 0.09 -25.00
CA HIS A 521 19.27 -0.32 -25.55
C HIS A 521 19.77 -1.65 -24.96
N LYS A 522 19.19 -2.14 -23.85
CA LYS A 522 19.60 -3.41 -23.20
C LYS A 522 18.63 -4.56 -23.42
N GLY A 523 17.40 -4.30 -23.80
CA GLY A 523 16.44 -5.36 -24.00
C GLY A 523 14.99 -4.90 -24.08
N VAL A 524 14.10 -5.89 -24.08
CA VAL A 524 12.65 -5.73 -24.21
C VAL A 524 11.99 -6.02 -22.87
N ILE A 525 10.89 -5.35 -22.62
CA ILE A 525 9.99 -5.64 -21.51
C ILE A 525 8.86 -6.51 -22.07
N TYR A 526 8.87 -7.81 -21.71
CA TYR A 526 7.91 -8.77 -22.23
C TYR A 526 6.58 -8.75 -21.50
N CYS A 527 6.63 -8.59 -20.17
CA CYS A 527 5.45 -8.65 -19.31
C CYS A 527 5.65 -7.81 -18.03
N SER A 528 4.74 -7.94 -17.09
CA SER A 528 4.75 -7.30 -15.79
C SER A 528 4.77 -8.32 -14.63
N ASN A 529 4.73 -7.82 -13.40
CA ASN A 529 4.62 -8.62 -12.18
C ASN A 529 3.18 -9.09 -11.91
N LEU A 530 2.94 -9.64 -10.72
CA LEU A 530 1.62 -10.09 -10.27
C LEU A 530 0.56 -8.98 -10.32
N CYS A 531 0.91 -7.76 -9.93
CA CYS A 531 -0.02 -6.63 -9.80
C CYS A 531 0.07 -5.60 -10.94
N THR A 532 0.82 -5.88 -12.00
CA THR A 532 0.91 -5.12 -13.28
C THR A 532 1.59 -3.76 -13.22
N GLU A 533 2.17 -3.33 -12.11
CA GLU A 533 2.83 -2.02 -12.00
C GLU A 533 4.29 -2.00 -12.42
N ILE A 534 4.95 -3.14 -12.49
CA ILE A 534 6.39 -3.21 -12.82
C ILE A 534 6.60 -3.42 -14.32
N ALA A 535 7.48 -2.61 -14.88
CA ALA A 535 7.89 -2.70 -16.29
C ALA A 535 9.41 -2.47 -16.40
N GLN A 536 10.17 -3.57 -16.45
CA GLN A 536 11.63 -3.58 -16.48
C GLN A 536 12.15 -4.59 -17.50
N ASN A 537 13.35 -4.38 -18.03
CA ASN A 537 13.97 -5.28 -18.98
C ASN A 537 14.11 -6.70 -18.43
N MET A 538 13.85 -7.68 -19.28
CA MET A 538 13.80 -9.09 -18.95
C MET A 538 14.59 -9.92 -19.96
N ALA A 539 15.16 -11.04 -19.50
CA ALA A 539 15.78 -12.05 -20.38
C ALA A 539 15.75 -13.42 -19.70
N PRO A 540 15.58 -14.53 -20.46
CA PRO A 540 15.52 -15.86 -19.88
C PRO A 540 16.86 -16.30 -19.30
N ILE A 541 16.81 -17.16 -18.27
CA ILE A 541 17.98 -17.86 -17.75
C ILE A 541 18.27 -19.07 -18.67
N GLU A 542 19.49 -19.18 -19.12
CA GLU A 542 19.91 -20.26 -20.04
C GLU A 542 20.92 -21.21 -19.37
N THR A 543 20.77 -22.52 -19.55
CA THR A 543 21.80 -23.48 -19.18
C THR A 543 22.88 -23.54 -20.27
N VAL A 544 24.13 -23.35 -19.87
CA VAL A 544 25.29 -23.36 -20.76
C VAL A 544 25.93 -24.73 -20.81
N SER A 545 26.20 -25.32 -19.63
CA SER A 545 26.79 -26.68 -19.53
C SER A 545 26.33 -27.37 -18.26
N ARG A 546 26.51 -28.70 -18.27
CA ARG A 546 26.35 -29.53 -17.09
C ARG A 546 27.49 -30.56 -17.11
N GLU A 547 28.37 -30.48 -16.11
CA GLU A 547 29.62 -31.20 -16.06
C GLU A 547 29.81 -31.92 -14.72
N VAL A 548 30.55 -33.05 -14.75
CA VAL A 548 30.92 -33.73 -13.52
C VAL A 548 32.35 -33.33 -13.20
N GLU A 549 32.58 -32.79 -12.01
CA GLU A 549 33.88 -32.30 -11.54
C GLU A 549 34.24 -32.97 -10.21
N THR A 550 35.54 -32.95 -9.88
CA THR A 550 36.01 -33.30 -8.53
C THR A 550 36.40 -31.99 -7.80
N ARG A 551 35.73 -31.68 -6.71
CA ARG A 551 36.04 -30.53 -5.85
C ARG A 551 36.27 -31.01 -4.41
N ASP A 552 37.34 -30.58 -3.82
CA ASP A 552 37.71 -30.93 -2.43
C ASP A 552 37.69 -32.47 -2.12
N GLY A 553 37.96 -33.30 -3.15
CA GLY A 553 37.92 -34.75 -3.05
C GLY A 553 36.57 -35.41 -3.33
N ASP A 554 35.49 -34.62 -3.47
CA ASP A 554 34.13 -35.11 -3.77
C ASP A 554 33.78 -34.98 -5.25
N THR A 555 33.01 -35.94 -5.77
CA THR A 555 32.47 -35.91 -7.11
C THR A 555 31.19 -35.05 -7.07
N VAL A 556 31.18 -33.93 -7.81
CA VAL A 556 30.07 -32.97 -7.86
C VAL A 556 29.55 -32.82 -9.29
N VAL A 557 28.26 -32.56 -9.45
CA VAL A 557 27.64 -32.15 -10.72
C VAL A 557 27.49 -30.64 -10.73
N VAL A 558 28.19 -29.97 -11.65
CA VAL A 558 28.15 -28.50 -11.80
C VAL A 558 27.24 -28.13 -12.98
N THR A 559 26.24 -27.32 -12.75
CA THR A 559 25.39 -26.72 -13.79
C THR A 559 25.76 -25.25 -13.95
N THR A 560 26.27 -24.88 -15.11
CA THR A 560 26.61 -23.49 -15.46
C THR A 560 25.44 -22.86 -16.19
N THR A 561 25.00 -21.67 -15.70
CA THR A 561 23.90 -20.92 -16.29
C THR A 561 24.34 -19.50 -16.66
N ARG A 562 23.78 -18.98 -17.76
CA ARG A 562 23.79 -17.56 -18.06
C ARG A 562 22.58 -16.94 -17.34
N PRO A 563 22.78 -15.93 -16.47
CA PRO A 563 21.74 -15.50 -15.52
C PRO A 563 20.53 -14.81 -16.15
N GLY A 564 20.60 -14.33 -17.37
CA GLY A 564 19.52 -13.51 -17.95
C GLY A 564 19.25 -12.24 -17.14
N GLU A 565 17.99 -11.78 -17.16
CA GLU A 565 17.50 -10.65 -16.37
C GLU A 565 16.25 -11.09 -15.58
N PHE A 566 16.45 -11.46 -14.33
CA PHE A 566 15.39 -11.89 -13.40
C PHE A 566 14.98 -10.68 -12.54
N VAL A 567 13.81 -10.12 -12.82
CA VAL A 567 13.38 -8.81 -12.27
C VAL A 567 12.96 -8.90 -10.81
N VAL A 568 13.28 -7.89 -10.03
CA VAL A 568 12.91 -7.73 -8.62
C VAL A 568 12.21 -6.38 -8.42
N CYS A 569 11.16 -6.38 -7.61
CA CYS A 569 10.35 -5.20 -7.31
C CYS A 569 10.64 -4.67 -5.91
N ASN A 570 11.23 -3.49 -5.80
CA ASN A 570 11.48 -2.79 -4.54
C ASN A 570 10.51 -1.61 -4.44
N LEU A 571 9.46 -1.76 -3.63
CA LEU A 571 8.30 -0.86 -3.65
C LEU A 571 8.10 -0.08 -2.36
N ALA A 572 7.66 1.16 -2.51
CA ALA A 572 7.09 2.01 -1.46
C ALA A 572 6.01 2.92 -2.06
N SER A 573 5.16 3.48 -1.21
CA SER A 573 4.08 4.36 -1.65
C SER A 573 4.00 5.61 -0.79
N LEU A 574 3.99 6.79 -1.43
CA LEU A 574 3.65 8.05 -0.80
C LEU A 574 2.17 8.03 -0.41
N SER A 575 1.85 8.36 0.82
CA SER A 575 0.46 8.46 1.28
C SER A 575 -0.08 9.85 1.03
N LEU A 576 -0.66 10.08 -0.14
CA LEU A 576 -1.08 11.42 -0.59
C LEU A 576 -2.17 12.05 0.28
N GLY A 577 -2.95 11.24 1.00
CA GLY A 577 -3.95 11.74 1.94
C GLY A 577 -3.34 12.33 3.21
N HIS A 578 -2.15 11.90 3.60
CA HIS A 578 -1.43 12.39 4.79
C HIS A 578 -0.29 13.34 4.47
N LEU A 579 0.34 13.17 3.30
CA LEU A 579 1.43 14.03 2.86
C LEU A 579 0.89 15.40 2.40
N PRO A 580 1.40 16.52 2.90
CA PRO A 580 1.01 17.86 2.42
C PRO A 580 1.60 18.13 1.04
N VAL A 581 0.94 17.61 0.00
CA VAL A 581 1.41 17.68 -1.40
C VAL A 581 1.48 19.11 -1.97
N GLU A 582 0.85 20.09 -1.33
CA GLU A 582 0.95 21.51 -1.64
C GLU A 582 2.28 22.13 -1.21
N ASP A 583 2.92 21.58 -0.18
CA ASP A 583 4.25 22.01 0.26
C ASP A 583 5.32 21.28 -0.58
N ASP A 584 5.84 21.96 -1.58
CA ASP A 584 6.84 21.39 -2.50
C ASP A 584 8.13 20.97 -1.79
N ALA A 585 8.51 21.66 -0.72
CA ALA A 585 9.70 21.31 0.07
C ALA A 585 9.50 20.00 0.82
N VAL A 586 8.35 19.82 1.46
CA VAL A 586 8.00 18.58 2.18
C VAL A 586 7.84 17.42 1.21
N LEU A 587 7.13 17.63 0.09
CA LEU A 587 6.97 16.61 -0.96
C LEU A 587 8.33 16.15 -1.49
N ARG A 588 9.20 17.10 -1.85
CA ARG A 588 10.53 16.83 -2.42
C ARG A 588 11.44 16.11 -1.41
N ASP A 589 11.50 16.54 -0.14
CA ASP A 589 12.31 15.86 0.89
C ASP A 589 11.79 14.46 1.18
N THR A 590 10.47 14.26 1.21
CA THR A 590 9.86 12.94 1.39
C THR A 590 10.18 12.00 0.23
N VAL A 591 10.05 12.45 -1.02
CA VAL A 591 10.41 11.67 -2.21
C VAL A 591 11.90 11.29 -2.19
N ARG A 592 12.79 12.25 -1.90
CA ARG A 592 14.24 11.99 -1.78
C ARG A 592 14.55 10.94 -0.72
N THR A 593 13.91 11.04 0.43
CA THR A 593 14.08 10.10 1.54
C THR A 593 13.56 8.70 1.15
N ALA A 594 12.42 8.62 0.48
CA ALA A 594 11.85 7.35 0.01
C ALA A 594 12.70 6.68 -1.08
N VAL A 595 13.21 7.44 -2.06
CA VAL A 595 14.13 6.94 -3.11
C VAL A 595 15.39 6.35 -2.48
N ARG A 596 15.99 7.07 -1.51
CA ARG A 596 17.17 6.58 -0.78
C ARG A 596 16.88 5.32 0.04
N ALA A 597 15.74 5.26 0.71
CA ALA A 597 15.31 4.07 1.46
C ALA A 597 15.16 2.85 0.55
N LEU A 598 14.54 3.03 -0.63
CA LEU A 598 14.36 1.97 -1.63
C LEU A 598 15.68 1.52 -2.26
N ASP A 599 16.60 2.45 -2.49
CA ASP A 599 17.94 2.12 -2.96
C ASP A 599 18.70 1.27 -1.92
N ASN A 600 18.60 1.62 -0.64
CA ASN A 600 19.20 0.84 0.45
C ASN A 600 18.59 -0.57 0.58
N VAL A 601 17.27 -0.73 0.30
CA VAL A 601 16.62 -2.05 0.26
C VAL A 601 17.34 -2.99 -0.70
N ILE A 602 17.80 -2.53 -1.86
CA ILE A 602 18.50 -3.35 -2.86
C ILE A 602 19.74 -4.02 -2.27
N ASP A 603 20.50 -3.29 -1.49
CA ASP A 603 21.74 -3.79 -0.88
C ASP A 603 21.54 -4.57 0.42
N LEU A 604 20.39 -4.39 1.08
CA LEU A 604 20.07 -5.01 2.36
C LEU A 604 19.18 -6.25 2.22
N ASN A 605 18.60 -6.48 1.05
CA ASN A 605 17.67 -7.57 0.81
C ASN A 605 18.36 -8.94 0.85
N PHE A 606 17.71 -9.91 1.48
CA PHE A 606 18.03 -11.32 1.29
C PHE A 606 17.39 -11.81 -0.02
N TYR A 607 18.18 -12.32 -0.92
CA TYR A 607 17.71 -12.83 -2.20
C TYR A 607 17.55 -14.36 -2.18
N PRO A 608 16.35 -14.90 -2.47
CA PRO A 608 16.15 -16.35 -2.53
C PRO A 608 17.02 -17.05 -3.58
N MET A 609 17.46 -16.31 -4.62
CA MET A 609 18.28 -16.83 -5.71
C MET A 609 19.27 -15.79 -6.25
N PRO A 610 20.45 -16.22 -6.72
CA PRO A 610 21.50 -15.33 -7.23
C PRO A 610 21.09 -14.51 -8.45
N TYR A 611 20.22 -15.03 -9.30
CA TYR A 611 19.74 -14.36 -10.52
C TYR A 611 19.04 -13.03 -10.18
N ALA A 612 18.19 -13.06 -9.14
CA ALA A 612 17.47 -11.89 -8.65
C ALA A 612 18.44 -10.82 -8.12
N GLU A 613 19.42 -11.22 -7.32
CA GLU A 613 20.43 -10.31 -6.78
C GLU A 613 21.26 -9.65 -7.89
N LEU A 614 21.73 -10.42 -8.87
CA LEU A 614 22.53 -9.91 -9.99
C LEU A 614 21.76 -8.85 -10.79
N THR A 615 20.52 -9.14 -11.18
CA THR A 615 19.69 -8.20 -11.94
C THR A 615 19.38 -6.95 -11.11
N ASN A 616 18.98 -7.12 -9.85
CA ASN A 616 18.62 -6.00 -8.99
C ASN A 616 19.81 -5.06 -8.73
N ARG A 617 21.01 -5.60 -8.53
CA ARG A 617 22.24 -4.80 -8.35
C ARG A 617 22.70 -4.11 -9.63
N ARG A 618 22.48 -4.69 -10.82
CA ARG A 618 22.86 -4.10 -12.10
C ARG A 618 22.00 -2.90 -12.49
N TYR A 619 20.68 -3.05 -12.35
CA TYR A 619 19.70 -2.01 -12.69
C TYR A 619 19.40 -1.06 -11.53
N ARG A 620 19.55 -1.51 -10.30
CA ARG A 620 19.14 -0.77 -9.09
C ARG A 620 17.73 -0.20 -9.21
N SER A 621 16.81 -1.02 -9.73
CA SER A 621 15.44 -0.61 -9.99
C SER A 621 14.64 -0.43 -8.72
N ILE A 622 13.90 0.69 -8.64
CA ILE A 622 12.95 0.96 -7.57
C ILE A 622 11.57 1.23 -8.15
N GLY A 623 10.54 1.17 -7.33
CA GLY A 623 9.17 1.48 -7.70
C GLY A 623 8.51 2.31 -6.59
N LEU A 624 8.70 3.63 -6.62
CA LEU A 624 7.98 4.54 -5.75
C LEU A 624 6.62 4.86 -6.37
N GLY A 625 5.56 4.52 -5.67
CA GLY A 625 4.18 4.78 -6.07
C GLY A 625 3.46 5.69 -5.10
N VAL A 626 2.13 5.62 -5.13
CA VAL A 626 1.26 6.41 -4.27
C VAL A 626 0.11 5.56 -3.72
N SER A 627 -0.41 5.95 -2.56
CA SER A 627 -1.69 5.56 -2.00
C SER A 627 -2.47 6.81 -1.60
N GLY A 628 -3.74 6.69 -1.24
CA GLY A 628 -4.52 7.84 -0.76
C GLY A 628 -4.90 8.85 -1.86
N TYR A 629 -4.93 8.44 -3.12
CA TYR A 629 -5.22 9.36 -4.22
C TYR A 629 -6.65 9.92 -4.14
N HIS A 630 -7.67 9.06 -3.96
CA HIS A 630 -9.05 9.52 -3.78
C HIS A 630 -9.25 10.28 -2.47
N HIS A 631 -8.54 9.89 -1.40
CA HIS A 631 -8.52 10.64 -0.13
C HIS A 631 -8.02 12.07 -0.33
N MET A 632 -6.91 12.24 -1.03
CA MET A 632 -6.36 13.55 -1.36
C MET A 632 -7.34 14.41 -2.18
N LEU A 633 -7.99 13.85 -3.21
CA LEU A 633 -8.98 14.56 -4.02
C LEU A 633 -10.18 15.00 -3.17
N ALA A 634 -10.72 14.10 -2.33
CA ALA A 634 -11.84 14.41 -1.46
C ALA A 634 -11.51 15.51 -0.44
N LYS A 635 -10.34 15.45 0.17
CA LYS A 635 -9.83 16.44 1.12
C LYS A 635 -9.67 17.84 0.49
N ARG A 636 -9.39 17.88 -0.82
CA ARG A 636 -9.23 19.12 -1.58
C ARG A 636 -10.51 19.61 -2.23
N GLY A 637 -11.62 18.88 -2.12
CA GLY A 637 -12.87 19.22 -2.78
C GLY A 637 -12.83 19.07 -4.30
N ILE A 638 -11.98 18.18 -4.83
CA ILE A 638 -11.85 17.92 -6.26
C ILE A 638 -12.74 16.72 -6.64
N ARG A 639 -13.65 16.92 -7.60
CA ARG A 639 -14.50 15.85 -8.10
C ARG A 639 -13.74 14.93 -9.04
N TRP A 640 -13.97 13.61 -8.91
CA TRP A 640 -13.34 12.61 -9.76
C TRP A 640 -13.61 12.86 -11.26
N GLU A 641 -14.84 13.15 -11.62
CA GLU A 641 -15.28 13.42 -13.00
C GLU A 641 -15.15 14.91 -13.32
N SER A 642 -13.93 15.43 -13.39
CA SER A 642 -13.69 16.85 -13.68
C SER A 642 -12.35 17.10 -14.40
N GLY A 643 -12.29 18.20 -15.15
CA GLY A 643 -11.03 18.67 -15.74
C GLY A 643 -10.00 19.10 -14.69
N GLU A 644 -10.46 19.59 -13.52
CA GLU A 644 -9.62 19.95 -12.38
C GLU A 644 -8.87 18.72 -11.85
N HIS A 645 -9.52 17.56 -11.76
CA HIS A 645 -8.88 16.31 -11.40
C HIS A 645 -7.74 15.95 -12.35
N LEU A 646 -7.95 16.05 -13.67
CA LEU A 646 -6.90 15.74 -14.64
C LEU A 646 -5.72 16.70 -14.54
N ALA A 647 -5.97 18.00 -14.40
CA ALA A 647 -4.93 19.02 -14.22
C ALA A 647 -4.14 18.82 -12.91
N PHE A 648 -4.83 18.49 -11.84
CA PHE A 648 -4.23 18.21 -10.55
C PHE A 648 -3.38 16.92 -10.57
N ALA A 649 -3.86 15.88 -11.26
CA ALA A 649 -3.10 14.66 -11.47
C ALA A 649 -1.80 14.90 -12.21
N ASP A 650 -1.83 15.70 -13.27
CA ASP A 650 -0.64 16.07 -14.07
C ASP A 650 0.38 16.81 -13.20
N ASP A 651 -0.03 17.85 -12.46
CA ASP A 651 0.85 18.64 -11.60
C ASP A 651 1.51 17.79 -10.50
N VAL A 652 0.74 17.02 -9.75
CA VAL A 652 1.27 16.26 -8.61
C VAL A 652 2.25 15.19 -9.08
N PHE A 653 1.91 14.43 -10.13
CA PHE A 653 2.79 13.37 -10.61
C PHE A 653 4.03 13.92 -11.35
N GLU A 654 3.94 15.08 -11.99
CA GLU A 654 5.11 15.75 -12.54
C GLU A 654 6.10 16.15 -11.44
N ARG A 655 5.62 16.74 -10.33
CA ARG A 655 6.46 17.11 -9.19
C ARG A 655 7.09 15.91 -8.51
N ILE A 656 6.33 14.82 -8.33
CA ILE A 656 6.86 13.55 -7.79
C ILE A 656 7.97 13.00 -8.70
N ASN A 657 7.73 12.94 -10.00
CA ASN A 657 8.73 12.44 -10.96
C ASN A 657 9.99 13.30 -10.97
N ARG A 658 9.85 14.62 -10.98
CA ARG A 658 10.99 15.54 -10.94
C ARG A 658 11.84 15.33 -9.68
N ALA A 659 11.20 15.21 -8.53
CA ALA A 659 11.89 14.96 -7.27
C ALA A 659 12.59 13.59 -7.24
N ALA A 660 11.98 12.56 -7.84
CA ALA A 660 12.55 11.21 -7.89
C ALA A 660 13.77 11.16 -8.83
N VAL A 661 13.69 11.79 -10.00
CA VAL A 661 14.82 11.89 -10.95
C VAL A 661 15.97 12.65 -10.30
N GLU A 662 15.70 13.79 -9.66
CA GLU A 662 16.72 14.57 -8.95
C GLU A 662 17.39 13.75 -7.84
N ALA A 663 16.60 13.04 -7.04
CA ALA A 663 17.10 12.19 -5.96
C ALA A 663 18.04 11.08 -6.47
N SER A 664 17.68 10.43 -7.59
CA SER A 664 18.51 9.39 -8.19
C SER A 664 19.79 9.95 -8.82
N ALA A 665 19.73 11.15 -9.40
CA ALA A 665 20.93 11.84 -9.89
C ALA A 665 21.89 12.25 -8.74
N ASP A 666 21.33 12.70 -7.60
CA ASP A 666 22.14 12.98 -6.39
C ASP A 666 22.79 11.70 -5.85
N LEU A 667 22.06 10.57 -5.83
CA LEU A 667 22.63 9.29 -5.45
C LEU A 667 23.72 8.82 -6.44
N ALA A 668 23.57 9.09 -7.72
CA ALA A 668 24.60 8.77 -8.71
C ALA A 668 25.89 9.57 -8.48
N ALA A 669 25.80 10.84 -8.09
CA ALA A 669 26.95 11.64 -7.70
C ALA A 669 27.65 11.11 -6.43
N GLU A 670 26.91 10.50 -5.51
CA GLU A 670 27.42 9.93 -4.25
C GLU A 670 27.95 8.50 -4.42
N LYS A 671 27.24 7.64 -5.15
CA LYS A 671 27.43 6.18 -5.19
C LYS A 671 27.81 5.62 -6.57
N GLY A 672 27.77 6.46 -7.64
CA GLY A 672 27.93 6.06 -9.04
C GLY A 672 26.62 5.72 -9.74
N SER A 673 26.66 5.65 -11.07
CA SER A 673 25.51 5.28 -11.90
C SER A 673 25.25 3.77 -11.86
N TYR A 674 23.99 3.35 -12.16
CA TYR A 674 23.71 1.94 -12.39
C TYR A 674 24.48 1.40 -13.62
N ALA A 675 24.67 0.07 -13.68
CA ALA A 675 25.62 -0.55 -14.62
C ALA A 675 25.31 -0.30 -16.11
N TYR A 676 24.06 -0.04 -16.45
CA TYR A 676 23.61 0.14 -17.85
C TYR A 676 23.17 1.58 -18.17
N PHE A 677 23.68 2.55 -17.44
CA PHE A 677 23.34 3.97 -17.67
C PHE A 677 23.79 4.46 -19.05
N GLU A 678 24.95 4.01 -19.50
CA GLU A 678 25.48 4.40 -20.81
C GLU A 678 24.61 3.86 -21.95
N GLY A 679 24.19 4.76 -22.85
CA GLY A 679 23.27 4.46 -23.95
C GLY A 679 21.80 4.50 -23.59
N SER A 680 21.44 4.72 -22.32
CA SER A 680 20.04 4.82 -21.87
C SER A 680 19.38 6.12 -22.31
N ASP A 681 18.05 6.16 -22.31
CA ASP A 681 17.27 7.39 -22.52
C ASP A 681 17.56 8.46 -21.46
N TRP A 682 18.03 8.05 -20.28
CA TRP A 682 18.48 8.98 -19.24
C TRP A 682 19.73 9.75 -19.68
N GLN A 683 20.73 9.05 -20.19
CA GLN A 683 21.97 9.65 -20.65
C GLN A 683 21.77 10.51 -21.90
N THR A 684 21.00 10.00 -22.86
CA THR A 684 20.78 10.67 -24.15
C THR A 684 19.83 11.85 -24.06
N GLY A 685 19.07 11.97 -22.98
CA GLY A 685 18.00 12.96 -22.81
C GLY A 685 16.65 12.56 -23.43
N ALA A 686 16.57 11.45 -24.14
CA ALA A 686 15.36 10.96 -24.79
C ALA A 686 14.20 10.71 -23.77
N TYR A 687 14.51 10.40 -22.52
CA TYR A 687 13.51 10.30 -21.46
C TYR A 687 12.68 11.58 -21.31
N PHE A 688 13.33 12.73 -21.32
CA PHE A 688 12.70 14.04 -21.14
C PHE A 688 11.95 14.47 -22.40
N GLU A 689 12.53 14.23 -23.57
CA GLU A 689 11.93 14.56 -24.87
C GLU A 689 10.65 13.78 -25.12
N LYS A 690 10.65 12.45 -24.92
CA LYS A 690 9.47 11.57 -25.09
C LYS A 690 8.29 11.99 -24.20
N ARG A 691 8.55 12.66 -23.09
CA ARG A 691 7.53 13.14 -22.13
C ARG A 691 7.16 14.61 -22.33
N GLY A 692 7.83 15.32 -23.23
CA GLY A 692 7.58 16.74 -23.51
C GLY A 692 7.98 17.66 -22.36
N TYR A 693 9.02 17.31 -21.60
CA TYR A 693 9.55 18.10 -20.49
C TYR A 693 10.45 19.23 -21.01
N THR A 694 9.87 20.41 -21.20
CA THR A 694 10.55 21.54 -21.85
C THR A 694 10.77 22.76 -20.96
N SER A 695 10.31 22.73 -19.70
CA SER A 695 10.49 23.84 -18.76
C SER A 695 11.98 24.04 -18.41
N PRO A 696 12.39 25.25 -17.97
CA PRO A 696 13.78 25.52 -17.54
C PRO A 696 14.28 24.55 -16.47
N GLU A 697 13.42 24.19 -15.52
CA GLU A 697 13.73 23.26 -14.42
C GLU A 697 14.03 21.85 -14.96
N TRP A 698 13.22 21.37 -15.91
CA TRP A 698 13.44 20.07 -16.54
C TRP A 698 14.69 20.05 -17.40
N ARG A 699 14.98 21.14 -18.12
CA ARG A 699 16.24 21.23 -18.91
C ARG A 699 17.46 21.22 -18.00
N ALA A 700 17.43 21.97 -16.90
CA ALA A 700 18.51 21.95 -15.90
C ALA A 700 18.70 20.54 -15.29
N LEU A 701 17.59 19.84 -14.98
CA LEU A 701 17.65 18.48 -14.45
C LEU A 701 18.17 17.49 -15.50
N ALA A 702 17.78 17.60 -16.76
CA ALA A 702 18.32 16.77 -17.84
C ALA A 702 19.85 16.95 -18.01
N GLN A 703 20.36 18.20 -17.94
CA GLN A 703 21.78 18.47 -17.93
C GLN A 703 22.48 17.86 -16.71
N LYS A 704 21.87 17.97 -15.54
CA LYS A 704 22.39 17.35 -14.31
C LYS A 704 22.50 15.83 -14.46
N VAL A 705 21.45 15.17 -14.96
CA VAL A 705 21.42 13.72 -15.22
C VAL A 705 22.50 13.30 -16.22
N ALA A 706 22.65 14.04 -17.32
CA ALA A 706 23.70 13.75 -18.31
C ALA A 706 25.11 13.86 -17.71
N ALA A 707 25.34 14.79 -16.79
CA ALA A 707 26.64 15.03 -16.17
C ALA A 707 26.96 14.12 -14.99
N GLN A 708 25.96 13.82 -14.14
CA GLN A 708 26.15 13.07 -12.89
C GLN A 708 25.74 11.60 -13.03
N GLY A 709 24.87 11.26 -13.99
CA GLY A 709 24.28 9.94 -14.17
C GLY A 709 22.97 9.76 -13.40
N MET A 710 22.46 8.51 -13.44
CA MET A 710 21.34 8.02 -12.64
C MET A 710 21.81 6.81 -11.85
N HIS A 711 21.44 6.76 -10.55
CA HIS A 711 21.79 5.62 -9.72
C HIS A 711 20.81 4.45 -9.87
N ASN A 712 19.56 4.75 -10.23
CA ASN A 712 18.47 3.80 -10.41
C ASN A 712 17.97 3.82 -11.86
N ALA A 713 17.86 2.64 -12.48
CA ALA A 713 17.42 2.51 -13.87
C ALA A 713 15.92 2.78 -14.08
N TYR A 714 15.11 2.51 -13.05
CA TYR A 714 13.66 2.74 -13.01
C TYR A 714 13.30 3.32 -11.65
N LEU A 715 12.30 4.21 -11.61
CA LEU A 715 11.98 5.02 -10.42
C LEU A 715 10.55 4.84 -9.90
N LEU A 716 9.54 4.99 -10.77
CA LEU A 716 8.15 5.11 -10.35
C LEU A 716 7.31 3.92 -10.83
N ALA A 717 6.54 3.34 -9.91
CA ALA A 717 5.56 2.30 -10.18
C ALA A 717 4.42 2.42 -9.15
N VAL A 718 3.16 2.34 -9.59
CA VAL A 718 2.02 2.50 -8.69
C VAL A 718 1.38 1.15 -8.40
N ALA A 719 1.69 0.61 -7.22
CA ALA A 719 1.14 -0.64 -6.71
C ALA A 719 -0.31 -0.47 -6.20
N PRO A 720 -1.09 -1.56 -6.04
CA PRO A 720 -2.47 -1.48 -5.55
C PRO A 720 -2.59 -1.01 -4.10
N THR A 721 -1.62 -1.28 -3.26
CA THR A 721 -1.51 -0.90 -1.82
C THR A 721 -2.66 -1.35 -0.92
N SER A 722 -3.37 -2.43 -1.24
CA SER A 722 -4.59 -2.86 -0.54
C SER A 722 -4.41 -3.02 0.98
N SER A 723 -3.31 -3.62 1.46
CA SER A 723 -3.03 -3.78 2.89
C SER A 723 -2.36 -2.55 3.50
N THR A 724 -1.40 -1.94 2.80
CA THR A 724 -0.63 -0.82 3.35
C THR A 724 -1.44 0.47 3.42
N SER A 725 -2.46 0.64 2.57
CA SER A 725 -3.42 1.75 2.70
C SER A 725 -4.33 1.60 3.92
N ILE A 726 -4.73 0.38 4.28
CA ILE A 726 -5.46 0.11 5.53
C ILE A 726 -4.59 0.47 6.75
N LEU A 727 -3.32 0.05 6.73
CA LEU A 727 -2.37 0.37 7.79
C LEU A 727 -2.25 1.87 8.01
N SER A 728 -2.16 2.65 6.93
CA SER A 728 -2.04 4.11 7.00
C SER A 728 -3.39 4.85 7.07
N GLY A 729 -4.53 4.16 7.09
CA GLY A 729 -5.85 4.80 7.19
C GLY A 729 -6.19 5.69 6.00
N THR A 730 -5.86 5.26 4.76
CA THR A 730 -6.11 6.00 3.53
C THR A 730 -6.71 5.13 2.43
N THR A 731 -7.01 5.69 1.25
CA THR A 731 -7.53 4.94 0.10
C THR A 731 -6.44 4.16 -0.62
N ALA A 732 -6.78 3.04 -1.24
CA ALA A 732 -5.83 2.19 -1.94
C ALA A 732 -5.37 2.79 -3.28
N GLY A 733 -4.07 2.82 -3.52
CA GLY A 733 -3.44 3.21 -4.78
C GLY A 733 -4.00 4.50 -5.38
N VAL A 734 -4.36 4.40 -6.66
CA VAL A 734 -4.94 5.47 -7.46
C VAL A 734 -6.40 5.20 -7.85
N ASP A 735 -7.01 4.20 -7.25
CA ASP A 735 -8.39 3.81 -7.53
C ASP A 735 -9.43 4.64 -6.76
N PRO A 736 -10.65 4.78 -7.29
CA PRO A 736 -11.76 5.35 -6.54
C PRO A 736 -12.26 4.38 -5.47
N LEU A 737 -12.79 4.94 -4.39
CA LEU A 737 -13.35 4.19 -3.27
C LEU A 737 -14.63 3.46 -3.69
N MET A 738 -14.79 2.19 -3.32
CA MET A 738 -15.98 1.42 -3.64
C MET A 738 -17.21 1.83 -2.82
N LYS A 739 -17.05 2.09 -1.53
CA LYS A 739 -18.13 2.51 -0.61
C LYS A 739 -17.59 3.47 0.45
N ARG A 740 -18.40 4.47 0.83
CA ARG A 740 -18.05 5.42 1.93
C ARG A 740 -18.06 4.75 3.29
N PHE A 741 -18.93 3.77 3.47
CA PHE A 741 -19.08 2.95 4.67
C PHE A 741 -19.56 1.54 4.27
N PHE A 742 -18.98 0.51 4.87
CA PHE A 742 -19.46 -0.87 4.76
C PHE A 742 -18.98 -1.69 5.96
N LEU A 743 -19.66 -2.80 6.19
CA LEU A 743 -19.28 -3.78 7.20
C LEU A 743 -18.59 -4.95 6.50
N GLU A 744 -17.33 -5.19 6.85
CA GLU A 744 -16.53 -6.31 6.36
C GLU A 744 -16.68 -7.49 7.35
N GLU A 745 -17.07 -8.64 6.85
CA GLU A 745 -17.14 -9.85 7.67
C GLU A 745 -15.75 -10.48 7.81
N LYS A 746 -15.31 -10.68 9.05
CA LYS A 746 -14.05 -11.38 9.38
C LYS A 746 -14.27 -12.45 10.44
N LYS A 747 -13.30 -13.37 10.56
CA LYS A 747 -13.23 -14.39 11.60
C LYS A 747 -13.25 -13.78 13.02
N GLY A 748 -14.32 -13.24 13.48
CA GLY A 748 -14.42 -12.56 14.80
C GLY A 748 -15.49 -11.47 14.85
N GLY A 749 -16.20 -11.25 13.75
CA GLY A 749 -17.32 -10.31 13.68
C GLY A 749 -17.25 -9.35 12.51
N MET A 750 -18.24 -8.46 12.45
CA MET A 750 -18.34 -7.43 11.43
C MET A 750 -17.42 -6.27 11.77
N LEU A 751 -16.55 -5.89 10.84
CA LEU A 751 -15.60 -4.78 10.97
C LEU A 751 -16.05 -3.59 10.12
N PRO A 752 -16.36 -2.44 10.71
CA PRO A 752 -16.73 -1.25 9.95
C PRO A 752 -15.51 -0.69 9.21
N ARG A 753 -15.73 -0.32 7.96
CA ARG A 753 -14.80 0.41 7.10
C ARG A 753 -15.41 1.75 6.75
N VAL A 754 -14.64 2.79 6.97
CA VAL A 754 -15.06 4.18 6.74
C VAL A 754 -14.12 4.84 5.73
N ALA A 755 -14.65 5.69 4.85
CA ALA A 755 -13.82 6.53 3.99
C ALA A 755 -12.94 7.45 4.86
N PRO A 756 -11.65 7.61 4.52
CA PRO A 756 -10.74 8.44 5.32
C PRO A 756 -11.26 9.88 5.48
N GLU A 757 -11.16 10.43 6.68
CA GLU A 757 -11.63 11.79 7.02
C GLU A 757 -13.07 12.07 6.55
N LEU A 758 -13.97 11.07 6.60
CA LEU A 758 -15.37 11.23 6.20
C LEU A 758 -16.05 12.30 7.07
N SER A 759 -16.60 13.32 6.42
CA SER A 759 -17.28 14.46 7.02
C SER A 759 -18.30 15.05 6.02
N MET A 760 -19.07 16.05 6.43
CA MET A 760 -19.97 16.77 5.51
C MET A 760 -19.21 17.44 4.37
N ASP A 761 -17.95 17.86 4.61
CA ASP A 761 -17.11 18.52 3.62
C ASP A 761 -16.55 17.54 2.57
N THR A 762 -16.24 16.30 2.95
CA THR A 762 -15.63 15.29 2.07
C THR A 762 -16.65 14.33 1.47
N TYR A 763 -17.82 14.17 2.07
CA TYR A 763 -18.84 13.17 1.69
C TYR A 763 -19.16 13.14 0.20
N TRP A 764 -19.37 14.28 -0.42
CA TRP A 764 -19.79 14.40 -1.82
C TRP A 764 -18.69 14.13 -2.82
N TYR A 765 -17.43 14.18 -2.39
CA TYR A 765 -16.26 13.90 -3.22
C TYR A 765 -15.90 12.42 -3.27
N TYR A 766 -16.34 11.62 -2.28
CA TYR A 766 -16.19 10.16 -2.28
C TYR A 766 -17.32 9.50 -3.10
N LYS A 767 -17.28 9.67 -4.43
CA LYS A 767 -18.18 8.98 -5.33
C LYS A 767 -17.81 7.49 -5.42
N ASN A 768 -18.83 6.61 -5.42
CA ASN A 768 -18.63 5.16 -5.52
C ASN A 768 -17.98 4.79 -6.86
N ALA A 769 -16.98 3.94 -6.85
CA ALA A 769 -16.21 3.49 -8.01
C ALA A 769 -17.11 2.97 -9.15
N HIS A 770 -18.15 2.18 -8.85
CA HIS A 770 -19.09 1.65 -9.86
C HIS A 770 -20.07 2.67 -10.41
N THR A 771 -20.20 3.85 -9.81
CA THR A 771 -21.06 4.93 -10.30
C THR A 771 -20.29 6.03 -11.04
N ILE A 772 -18.98 5.97 -11.04
CA ILE A 772 -18.09 6.85 -11.80
C ILE A 772 -18.10 6.41 -13.26
N ASP A 773 -18.19 7.37 -14.20
CA ASP A 773 -17.87 7.08 -15.60
C ASP A 773 -16.37 6.71 -15.72
N GLN A 774 -16.13 5.44 -16.05
CA GLN A 774 -14.77 4.87 -16.08
C GLN A 774 -13.85 5.53 -17.12
N LYS A 775 -14.41 6.23 -18.10
CA LYS A 775 -13.62 7.04 -19.05
C LYS A 775 -12.80 8.11 -18.35
N TRP A 776 -13.29 8.67 -17.23
CA TRP A 776 -12.51 9.61 -16.42
C TRP A 776 -11.36 8.92 -15.68
N SER A 777 -11.59 7.73 -15.15
CA SER A 777 -10.53 6.93 -14.50
C SER A 777 -9.41 6.58 -15.50
N VAL A 778 -9.78 6.17 -16.71
CA VAL A 778 -8.82 5.87 -17.79
C VAL A 778 -8.05 7.11 -18.23
N ARG A 779 -8.72 8.25 -18.44
CA ARG A 779 -8.06 9.52 -18.79
C ARG A 779 -7.08 9.97 -17.70
N ALA A 780 -7.50 9.92 -16.43
CA ALA A 780 -6.62 10.24 -15.30
C ALA A 780 -5.41 9.29 -15.23
N CYS A 781 -5.60 7.99 -15.52
CA CYS A 781 -4.52 7.04 -15.63
C CYS A 781 -3.53 7.43 -16.75
N GLY A 782 -4.03 7.80 -17.92
CA GLY A 782 -3.19 8.28 -19.04
C GLY A 782 -2.37 9.52 -18.69
N VAL A 783 -2.99 10.49 -18.01
CA VAL A 783 -2.30 11.71 -17.54
C VAL A 783 -1.17 11.36 -16.59
N ARG A 784 -1.43 10.53 -15.58
CA ARG A 784 -0.40 10.09 -14.62
C ARG A 784 0.70 9.26 -15.31
N GLN A 785 0.32 8.40 -16.29
CA GLN A 785 1.26 7.50 -16.97
C GLN A 785 2.39 8.24 -17.69
N ARG A 786 2.16 9.46 -18.15
CA ARG A 786 3.20 10.33 -18.72
C ARG A 786 4.39 10.49 -17.79
N HIS A 787 4.13 10.59 -16.48
CA HIS A 787 5.11 10.85 -15.45
C HIS A 787 5.70 9.58 -14.80
N ILE A 788 5.10 8.41 -15.07
CA ILE A 788 5.50 7.13 -14.48
C ILE A 788 6.28 6.32 -15.52
N ASP A 789 7.53 6.03 -15.23
CA ASP A 789 8.41 5.29 -16.16
C ASP A 789 8.03 3.80 -16.24
N GLN A 790 7.58 3.18 -15.17
CA GLN A 790 7.00 1.83 -15.21
C GLN A 790 5.49 1.89 -15.44
N ALA A 791 4.65 1.22 -14.63
CA ALA A 791 3.21 1.15 -14.87
C ALA A 791 2.38 1.44 -13.60
N GLN A 792 1.06 1.31 -13.72
CA GLN A 792 0.09 1.53 -12.65
C GLN A 792 -0.87 0.35 -12.56
N SER A 793 -1.13 -0.13 -11.35
CA SER A 793 -2.20 -1.11 -11.10
C SER A 793 -3.54 -0.38 -11.03
N VAL A 794 -4.25 -0.30 -12.15
CA VAL A 794 -5.52 0.41 -12.28
C VAL A 794 -6.65 -0.57 -12.57
N ASN A 795 -7.71 -0.54 -11.76
CA ASN A 795 -8.90 -1.35 -11.95
C ASN A 795 -9.94 -0.61 -12.78
N LEU A 796 -10.75 -1.37 -13.54
CA LEU A 796 -11.96 -0.88 -14.18
C LEU A 796 -13.17 -1.39 -13.39
N TYR A 797 -14.07 -0.49 -13.01
CA TYR A 797 -15.26 -0.80 -12.23
C TYR A 797 -16.49 -0.73 -13.12
N ILE A 798 -17.09 -1.87 -13.40
CA ILE A 798 -18.26 -1.97 -14.28
C ILE A 798 -19.49 -2.47 -13.51
N THR A 799 -20.68 -2.16 -14.03
CA THR A 799 -21.95 -2.69 -13.56
C THR A 799 -22.55 -3.63 -14.60
N ASN A 800 -23.65 -4.31 -14.25
CA ASN A 800 -24.40 -5.16 -15.17
C ASN A 800 -25.00 -4.39 -16.37
N GLU A 801 -25.01 -3.07 -16.31
CA GLU A 801 -25.51 -2.20 -17.38
C GLU A 801 -24.49 -1.99 -18.50
N TYR A 802 -23.20 -2.31 -18.25
CA TYR A 802 -22.15 -2.20 -19.27
C TYR A 802 -22.31 -3.30 -20.31
N THR A 803 -22.47 -2.90 -21.56
CA THR A 803 -22.36 -3.80 -22.69
C THR A 803 -20.91 -4.18 -22.98
N LEU A 804 -20.66 -5.32 -23.62
CA LEU A 804 -19.30 -5.71 -24.04
C LEU A 804 -18.66 -4.64 -24.94
N ARG A 805 -19.45 -3.94 -25.75
CA ARG A 805 -18.97 -2.82 -26.57
C ARG A 805 -18.42 -1.68 -25.70
N GLN A 806 -19.14 -1.28 -24.65
CA GLN A 806 -18.68 -0.22 -23.75
C GLN A 806 -17.42 -0.63 -22.99
N VAL A 807 -17.30 -1.90 -22.60
CA VAL A 807 -16.06 -2.41 -21.98
C VAL A 807 -14.91 -2.36 -22.98
N LEU A 808 -15.12 -2.76 -24.24
CA LEU A 808 -14.11 -2.62 -25.31
C LEU A 808 -13.68 -1.17 -25.49
N GLU A 809 -14.62 -0.23 -25.50
CA GLU A 809 -14.34 1.20 -25.62
C GLU A 809 -13.39 1.70 -24.50
N LEU A 810 -13.51 1.15 -23.28
CA LEU A 810 -12.60 1.49 -22.18
C LEU A 810 -11.17 0.98 -22.43
N TYR A 811 -11.00 -0.24 -22.94
CA TYR A 811 -9.69 -0.78 -23.29
C TYR A 811 -9.03 -0.01 -24.44
N VAL A 812 -9.82 0.30 -25.48
CA VAL A 812 -9.34 1.12 -26.62
C VAL A 812 -8.95 2.52 -26.15
N LEU A 813 -9.76 3.15 -25.30
CA LEU A 813 -9.44 4.45 -24.71
C LEU A 813 -8.17 4.39 -23.86
N ALA A 814 -7.99 3.32 -23.08
CA ALA A 814 -6.76 3.11 -22.29
C ALA A 814 -5.52 3.05 -23.20
N TRP A 815 -5.60 2.28 -24.29
CA TRP A 815 -4.54 2.24 -25.29
C TRP A 815 -4.28 3.60 -25.92
N GLU A 816 -5.31 4.34 -26.34
CA GLU A 816 -5.20 5.70 -26.93
C GLU A 816 -4.57 6.71 -25.95
N CYS A 817 -4.89 6.61 -24.67
CA CYS A 817 -4.32 7.45 -23.62
C CYS A 817 -2.88 7.04 -23.21
N GLY A 818 -2.31 6.02 -23.86
CA GLY A 818 -0.95 5.54 -23.53
C GLY A 818 -0.86 4.79 -22.21
N VAL A 819 -1.97 4.29 -21.68
CA VAL A 819 -2.00 3.45 -20.48
C VAL A 819 -1.27 2.15 -20.75
N LYS A 820 -0.30 1.82 -19.92
CA LYS A 820 0.57 0.64 -20.08
C LYS A 820 -0.11 -0.65 -19.65
N THR A 821 -0.89 -0.60 -18.56
CA THR A 821 -1.50 -1.79 -17.94
C THR A 821 -2.92 -1.50 -17.45
N VAL A 822 -3.81 -2.50 -17.59
CA VAL A 822 -5.10 -2.55 -16.90
C VAL A 822 -5.10 -3.81 -16.04
N TYR A 823 -5.41 -3.65 -14.77
CA TYR A 823 -5.41 -4.72 -13.77
C TYR A 823 -6.74 -5.49 -13.78
N TYR A 824 -7.52 -5.50 -12.73
CA TYR A 824 -8.81 -6.19 -12.70
C TYR A 824 -9.94 -5.41 -13.38
N VAL A 825 -10.85 -6.15 -14.01
CA VAL A 825 -12.22 -5.67 -14.27
C VAL A 825 -13.09 -6.11 -13.10
N ARG A 826 -13.53 -5.17 -12.28
CA ARG A 826 -14.36 -5.41 -11.11
C ARG A 826 -15.83 -5.23 -11.47
N SER A 827 -16.56 -6.34 -11.62
CA SER A 827 -17.98 -6.35 -11.93
C SER A 827 -18.82 -6.41 -10.65
N LYS A 828 -19.92 -5.64 -10.59
CA LYS A 828 -20.84 -5.64 -9.45
C LYS A 828 -21.69 -6.92 -9.33
N SER A 829 -21.79 -7.72 -10.41
CA SER A 829 -22.53 -8.99 -10.41
C SER A 829 -21.78 -10.14 -9.72
N LEU A 830 -20.49 -10.00 -9.59
CA LEU A 830 -19.66 -10.87 -8.79
C LEU A 830 -19.37 -10.14 -7.48
N GLU A 831 -20.17 -10.39 -6.43
CA GLU A 831 -19.61 -10.45 -5.09
C GLU A 831 -18.63 -11.63 -5.09
N VAL A 832 -17.54 -11.48 -5.82
CA VAL A 832 -16.38 -12.33 -5.66
C VAL A 832 -15.93 -12.04 -4.23
N GLU A 833 -16.00 -13.04 -3.37
CA GLU A 833 -15.22 -13.06 -2.16
C GLU A 833 -13.84 -12.54 -2.57
N GLU A 834 -13.47 -11.38 -2.05
CA GLU A 834 -12.17 -10.77 -2.36
C GLU A 834 -11.14 -11.82 -2.03
N CYS A 835 -10.45 -12.31 -3.04
CA CYS A 835 -9.36 -13.25 -2.85
C CYS A 835 -8.38 -12.55 -1.90
N GLU A 836 -8.31 -12.98 -0.64
CA GLU A 836 -7.42 -12.39 0.38
C GLU A 836 -5.96 -12.40 -0.08
N SER A 837 -5.61 -13.26 -1.03
CA SER A 837 -4.29 -13.32 -1.66
C SER A 837 -4.01 -12.14 -2.61
N CYS A 838 -5.05 -11.47 -3.14
CA CYS A 838 -4.91 -10.33 -4.06
C CYS A 838 -5.09 -8.98 -3.37
N SER A 839 -5.67 -8.95 -2.17
CA SER A 839 -5.86 -7.73 -1.38
C SER A 839 -4.69 -7.42 -0.44
N SER A 840 -3.62 -8.14 -0.57
CA SER A 840 -2.47 -8.01 0.33
C SER A 840 -1.21 -7.51 -0.36
#